data_f5ea780120d9558d1579f3be1411f8ad
#
_entry.id   f5ea780120d9558d1579f3be1411f8ad
#
_cell.length_a   1.000
_cell.length_b   1.000
_cell.length_c   1.000
_cell.angle_alpha   90.00
_cell.angle_beta   90.00
_cell.angle_gamma   90.00
#
_symmetry.space_group_name_H-M   'P 1'
#
loop_
_entity.id
_entity.type
_entity.pdbx_description
1 polymer ?
#
loop_
_entity_poly.entity_id
_entity_poly.type
_entity_poly.pdbx_seq_one_letter_code
_entity_poly.pdbx_strand_id
1 'polypeptide(L)'
;MKTLGMAACLLMSSVAAALDSVALKMAAIEADGFRLEGVEIRLFNLAAPSQRIVLTVQSLGLPEPFDEITFVGIECSDFSWRDDEIHCFKGRADIKSAWLQSPVFDFRFSIGPRHSELSMAGLKIGGGDLAMQASVEEERWALQVKSRGLQSAEIKAFIDFEDFQINEGRADIDINAEGPGVELDSLLLRLRLRDLSGQTTDGRMAGEGIDADWSFRARLAAGNWQWLSRAELTKGALYIEPWFVEFPPETLTSNSAGTWHSDSRRLDIAHVDFRHPEVLELSGSGLIETAPSLRFEQGRIFVHAQNLQSVFDTYLDSVLLSTPAEGIRLSGRLNAEASIQSHALLDLVADFSDLILSDDKARLALNGGAGVLHWSAREGAAEPSSFAWQQLQLGHVPIGPSGITFLTEAASLRLLDKTRLSLLGGVLTVDRFEWTARDNDDYDLFFVGELEAISLEQLAQALDWTPMSGTIGGKIPGVDYRDNTLTLEGELTIDVFDGRITVSRLASSGLLSDFSQVFGSIEIDSLDLEQLTSKFKFGGIEGRLSGFVRDLYLENWQPVTFSAWLGTPDDDDSRRRISQAAVENLARIGGGGATDLISRTFLGFFENFAYQRLGIGCNLQNGVCRLTGVEPSERGYYIVKGGGLPRIDVMGYNPKIDWNVLLERLKRITVPTDEMIIE
;
A
#
# COMPACT_ATOMS: atom_id res chain seq x y z
N MET A 1 -91.83 15.82 -87.55
CA MET A 1 -91.62 14.65 -88.38
C MET A 1 -90.15 14.30 -88.27
N LYS A 2 -89.86 13.32 -87.49
CA LYS A 2 -89.29 12.16 -88.12
C LYS A 2 -87.81 12.39 -88.45
N THR A 3 -86.84 11.73 -87.98
CA THR A 3 -86.66 10.31 -87.86
C THR A 3 -85.35 10.13 -87.12
N LEU A 4 -85.39 9.31 -86.21
CA LEU A 4 -84.45 8.24 -86.01
C LEU A 4 -83.02 8.44 -86.57
N GLY A 5 -82.14 8.69 -85.77
CA GLY A 5 -80.73 8.43 -85.96
C GLY A 5 -80.17 7.81 -84.70
N MET A 6 -80.26 6.55 -84.61
CA MET A 6 -79.71 5.70 -83.59
C MET A 6 -78.20 5.69 -83.83
N ALA A 7 -77.51 6.66 -83.18
CA ALA A 7 -76.06 6.62 -83.05
C ALA A 7 -75.72 5.64 -81.94
N ALA A 8 -75.22 4.55 -82.34
CA ALA A 8 -74.54 3.66 -81.43
C ALA A 8 -73.42 4.37 -80.76
N CYS A 9 -73.67 4.86 -79.55
CA CYS A 9 -72.60 5.22 -78.64
C CYS A 9 -71.86 3.93 -78.30
N LEU A 10 -70.83 3.69 -79.07
CA LEU A 10 -69.75 2.82 -78.65
C LEU A 10 -69.25 3.33 -77.35
N LEU A 11 -69.72 2.74 -76.34
CA LEU A 11 -69.03 2.80 -75.05
C LEU A 11 -67.61 2.27 -75.27
N MET A 12 -66.74 3.14 -75.69
CA MET A 12 -65.33 2.97 -75.36
C MET A 12 -65.22 3.18 -73.86
N SER A 13 -65.41 2.12 -73.14
CA SER A 13 -64.84 2.02 -71.83
C SER A 13 -63.34 2.14 -72.03
N SER A 14 -62.86 3.39 -71.93
CA SER A 14 -61.45 3.57 -71.69
C SER A 14 -61.17 2.82 -70.39
N VAL A 15 -60.68 1.65 -70.53
CA VAL A 15 -59.99 0.99 -69.48
C VAL A 15 -58.81 1.92 -69.20
N ALA A 16 -59.02 2.87 -68.31
CA ALA A 16 -57.94 3.56 -67.70
C ALA A 16 -57.11 2.43 -67.07
N ALA A 17 -56.03 2.06 -67.71
CA ALA A 17 -55.08 1.17 -67.15
C ALA A 17 -54.58 1.92 -65.90
N ALA A 18 -55.19 1.60 -64.73
CA ALA A 18 -54.74 2.12 -63.49
C ALA A 18 -53.26 1.68 -63.33
N LEU A 19 -52.37 2.65 -63.26
CA LEU A 19 -50.99 2.36 -63.03
C LEU A 19 -50.91 1.70 -61.65
N ASP A 20 -50.70 0.39 -61.64
CA ASP A 20 -50.71 -0.39 -60.40
C ASP A 20 -49.37 -0.37 -59.71
N SER A 21 -48.26 -0.09 -60.40
CA SER A 21 -46.95 0.02 -59.85
C SER A 21 -46.03 1.02 -60.59
N VAL A 22 -45.12 1.63 -59.84
CA VAL A 22 -44.06 2.49 -60.36
C VAL A 22 -42.74 2.00 -59.83
N ALA A 23 -41.68 1.98 -60.66
CA ALA A 23 -40.32 1.63 -60.25
C ALA A 23 -39.37 2.76 -60.64
N LEU A 24 -38.57 3.21 -59.69
CA LEU A 24 -37.47 4.15 -59.86
C LEU A 24 -36.16 3.40 -59.64
N LYS A 25 -35.20 3.53 -60.56
CA LYS A 25 -33.87 2.94 -60.45
C LYS A 25 -32.82 4.03 -60.57
N MET A 26 -31.87 4.00 -59.63
CA MET A 26 -30.74 4.88 -59.56
C MET A 26 -29.46 4.06 -59.44
N ALA A 27 -28.43 4.42 -60.20
CA ALA A 27 -27.16 3.67 -60.19
C ALA A 27 -26.40 3.86 -58.85
N ALA A 28 -26.35 5.07 -58.39
CA ALA A 28 -25.75 5.40 -57.09
C ALA A 28 -26.36 6.68 -56.51
N ILE A 29 -26.35 6.79 -55.20
CA ILE A 29 -26.63 8.00 -54.41
C ILE A 29 -25.41 8.21 -53.49
N GLU A 30 -24.80 9.38 -53.56
CA GLU A 30 -23.69 9.75 -52.73
C GLU A 30 -24.08 10.97 -51.85
N ALA A 31 -23.80 10.89 -50.59
CA ALA A 31 -23.95 11.98 -49.63
C ALA A 31 -22.78 11.90 -48.62
N ASP A 32 -22.58 12.99 -47.86
CA ASP A 32 -21.49 13.04 -46.87
C ASP A 32 -21.60 11.86 -45.89
N GLY A 33 -20.61 10.97 -45.90
CA GLY A 33 -20.47 9.83 -45.01
C GLY A 33 -21.13 8.53 -45.44
N PHE A 34 -21.89 8.47 -46.57
CA PHE A 34 -22.41 7.19 -47.09
C PHE A 34 -22.55 7.17 -48.61
N ARG A 35 -22.46 5.96 -49.15
CA ARG A 35 -22.64 5.67 -50.58
C ARG A 35 -23.60 4.49 -50.78
N LEU A 36 -24.70 4.71 -51.49
CA LEU A 36 -25.65 3.70 -51.86
C LEU A 36 -25.45 3.32 -53.35
N GLU A 37 -25.38 2.04 -53.65
CA GLU A 37 -25.27 1.56 -55.05
C GLU A 37 -26.42 0.63 -55.40
N GLY A 38 -26.89 0.70 -56.66
CA GLY A 38 -27.94 -0.13 -57.17
C GLY A 38 -29.30 0.04 -56.48
N VAL A 39 -29.71 1.30 -56.30
CA VAL A 39 -30.95 1.66 -55.59
C VAL A 39 -32.17 1.43 -56.50
N GLU A 40 -33.13 0.63 -56.07
CA GLU A 40 -34.43 0.43 -56.73
C GLU A 40 -35.58 0.65 -55.74
N ILE A 41 -36.46 1.59 -56.06
CA ILE A 41 -37.68 1.87 -55.27
C ILE A 41 -38.87 1.41 -56.12
N ARG A 42 -39.71 0.55 -55.58
CA ARG A 42 -40.96 0.10 -56.24
C ARG A 42 -42.13 0.43 -55.33
N LEU A 43 -43.13 1.07 -55.93
CA LEU A 43 -44.39 1.39 -55.27
C LEU A 43 -45.53 0.57 -55.95
N PHE A 44 -46.30 -0.13 -55.15
CA PHE A 44 -47.42 -1.00 -55.64
C PHE A 44 -48.76 -0.54 -55.08
N ASN A 45 -49.84 -0.98 -55.66
CA ASN A 45 -51.22 -0.72 -55.22
C ASN A 45 -51.56 0.76 -55.20
N LEU A 46 -51.14 1.54 -56.17
CA LEU A 46 -51.24 3.01 -56.20
C LEU A 46 -52.66 3.54 -56.00
N ALA A 47 -53.66 2.81 -56.40
CA ALA A 47 -55.06 3.18 -56.28
C ALA A 47 -55.76 2.67 -55.02
N ALA A 48 -55.05 1.89 -54.19
CA ALA A 48 -55.55 1.35 -52.90
C ALA A 48 -55.41 2.35 -51.73
N PRO A 49 -56.25 2.22 -50.72
CA PRO A 49 -56.14 3.01 -49.51
C PRO A 49 -54.80 2.78 -48.76
N SER A 50 -54.19 1.60 -48.86
CA SER A 50 -52.90 1.21 -48.35
C SER A 50 -52.02 0.74 -49.50
N GLN A 51 -50.84 1.31 -49.62
CA GLN A 51 -49.87 1.03 -50.65
C GLN A 51 -48.76 0.14 -50.10
N ARG A 52 -48.00 -0.48 -50.99
CA ARG A 52 -46.79 -1.24 -50.62
C ARG A 52 -45.59 -0.58 -51.29
N ILE A 53 -44.58 -0.26 -50.52
CA ILE A 53 -43.31 0.24 -51.02
C ILE A 53 -42.21 -0.76 -50.73
N VAL A 54 -41.34 -0.99 -51.73
CA VAL A 54 -40.15 -1.82 -51.59
C VAL A 54 -38.94 -1.01 -52.05
N LEU A 55 -37.95 -0.86 -51.17
CA LEU A 55 -36.65 -0.28 -51.46
C LEU A 55 -35.62 -1.43 -51.44
N THR A 56 -34.81 -1.52 -52.47
CA THR A 56 -33.65 -2.41 -52.49
C THR A 56 -32.39 -1.62 -52.81
N VAL A 57 -31.32 -1.88 -52.09
CA VAL A 57 -29.99 -1.30 -52.31
C VAL A 57 -29.01 -2.47 -52.38
N GLN A 58 -28.15 -2.47 -53.40
CA GLN A 58 -27.20 -3.56 -53.63
C GLN A 58 -26.01 -3.48 -52.71
N SER A 59 -25.51 -2.26 -52.41
CA SER A 59 -24.51 -2.04 -51.37
C SER A 59 -24.69 -0.67 -50.74
N LEU A 60 -24.33 -0.58 -49.43
CA LEU A 60 -24.30 0.64 -48.67
C LEU A 60 -22.92 0.72 -47.98
N GLY A 61 -22.09 1.63 -48.43
CA GLY A 61 -20.84 1.99 -47.74
C GLY A 61 -21.14 2.92 -46.58
N LEU A 62 -20.65 2.58 -45.37
CA LEU A 62 -20.76 3.35 -44.16
C LEU A 62 -19.32 3.81 -43.74
N PRO A 63 -19.19 4.91 -42.96
CA PRO A 63 -17.92 5.27 -42.38
C PRO A 63 -17.48 4.26 -41.30
N GLU A 64 -16.18 4.16 -41.08
CA GLU A 64 -15.63 3.37 -39.95
C GLU A 64 -16.30 3.75 -38.61
N PRO A 65 -16.56 2.77 -37.72
CA PRO A 65 -16.10 1.37 -37.75
C PRO A 65 -17.07 0.37 -38.39
N PHE A 66 -18.05 0.81 -39.18
CA PHE A 66 -19.04 -0.07 -39.83
C PHE A 66 -18.53 -0.54 -41.19
N ASP A 67 -18.50 -1.83 -41.37
CA ASP A 67 -18.20 -2.45 -42.69
C ASP A 67 -19.30 -2.21 -43.71
N GLU A 68 -18.97 -2.46 -44.97
CA GLU A 68 -19.90 -2.37 -46.07
C GLU A 68 -21.12 -3.31 -45.83
N ILE A 69 -22.32 -2.74 -45.95
CA ILE A 69 -23.57 -3.50 -45.98
C ILE A 69 -23.80 -3.99 -47.42
N THR A 70 -23.80 -5.30 -47.63
CA THR A 70 -23.83 -5.92 -48.93
C THR A 70 -25.23 -6.03 -49.54
N PHE A 71 -26.28 -5.77 -48.78
CA PHE A 71 -27.66 -5.73 -49.26
C PHE A 71 -28.55 -5.01 -48.24
N VAL A 72 -29.41 -4.12 -48.70
CA VAL A 72 -30.51 -3.55 -47.93
C VAL A 72 -31.82 -3.74 -48.68
N GLY A 73 -32.75 -4.47 -48.08
CA GLY A 73 -34.11 -4.61 -48.51
C GLY A 73 -35.05 -4.02 -47.48
N ILE A 74 -35.86 -3.05 -47.85
CA ILE A 74 -36.84 -2.42 -46.98
C ILE A 74 -38.20 -2.60 -47.64
N GLU A 75 -39.13 -3.25 -46.95
CA GLU A 75 -40.50 -3.43 -47.41
C GLU A 75 -41.46 -2.82 -46.40
N CYS A 76 -42.31 -1.92 -46.83
CA CYS A 76 -43.45 -1.46 -46.08
C CYS A 76 -44.74 -1.97 -46.76
N SER A 77 -45.41 -2.91 -46.10
CA SER A 77 -46.63 -3.54 -46.63
C SER A 77 -47.90 -2.74 -46.38
N ASP A 78 -47.86 -1.78 -45.48
CA ASP A 78 -48.93 -0.85 -45.14
C ASP A 78 -48.37 0.58 -45.13
N PHE A 79 -48.23 1.12 -46.35
CA PHE A 79 -47.67 2.44 -46.64
C PHE A 79 -48.76 3.41 -47.01
N SER A 80 -48.74 4.62 -46.48
CA SER A 80 -49.66 5.68 -46.93
C SER A 80 -48.92 7.00 -47.07
N TRP A 81 -49.28 7.75 -48.09
CA TRP A 81 -48.82 9.12 -48.31
C TRP A 81 -50.02 9.99 -48.52
N ARG A 82 -50.40 10.80 -47.53
CA ARG A 82 -51.56 11.72 -47.58
C ARG A 82 -51.26 12.96 -46.80
N ASP A 83 -51.76 14.11 -47.31
CA ASP A 83 -51.73 15.41 -46.59
C ASP A 83 -50.35 15.81 -46.04
N ASP A 84 -49.30 15.60 -46.85
CA ASP A 84 -47.88 15.84 -46.48
C ASP A 84 -47.32 14.92 -45.37
N GLU A 85 -48.06 13.86 -45.02
CA GLU A 85 -47.60 12.83 -44.09
C GLU A 85 -47.32 11.49 -44.78
N ILE A 86 -46.22 10.89 -44.40
CA ILE A 86 -45.78 9.57 -44.89
C ILE A 86 -45.76 8.59 -43.71
N HIS A 87 -46.53 7.48 -43.85
CA HIS A 87 -46.60 6.48 -42.80
C HIS A 87 -46.21 5.09 -43.33
N CYS A 88 -45.47 4.37 -42.54
CA CYS A 88 -45.29 2.94 -42.66
C CYS A 88 -45.72 2.27 -41.35
N PHE A 89 -46.90 1.66 -41.35
CA PHE A 89 -47.46 1.01 -40.17
C PHE A 89 -46.92 -0.41 -39.98
N LYS A 90 -46.47 -1.06 -41.09
CA LYS A 90 -45.94 -2.43 -41.06
C LYS A 90 -44.77 -2.54 -42.05
N GLY A 91 -43.59 -2.24 -41.53
CA GLY A 91 -42.32 -2.32 -42.23
C GLY A 91 -41.51 -3.53 -41.82
N ARG A 92 -40.76 -4.07 -42.77
CA ARG A 92 -39.78 -5.13 -42.56
C ARG A 92 -38.51 -4.77 -43.31
N ALA A 93 -37.38 -4.82 -42.63
CA ALA A 93 -36.05 -4.61 -43.19
C ALA A 93 -35.29 -5.94 -43.24
N ASP A 94 -34.56 -6.15 -44.34
CA ASP A 94 -33.59 -7.24 -44.54
C ASP A 94 -32.23 -6.59 -44.88
N ILE A 95 -31.31 -6.59 -43.91
CA ILE A 95 -30.01 -5.95 -44.06
C ILE A 95 -28.93 -7.03 -43.89
N LYS A 96 -28.10 -7.22 -44.93
CA LYS A 96 -27.00 -8.19 -44.89
C LYS A 96 -25.66 -7.48 -44.63
N SER A 97 -25.08 -7.73 -43.48
CA SER A 97 -23.73 -7.29 -43.11
C SER A 97 -23.04 -8.39 -42.31
N ALA A 98 -21.73 -8.31 -42.22
CA ALA A 98 -20.92 -9.26 -41.43
C ALA A 98 -21.26 -9.23 -39.93
N TRP A 99 -21.75 -8.10 -39.41
CA TRP A 99 -21.98 -7.85 -38.01
C TRP A 99 -23.45 -8.04 -37.55
N LEU A 100 -24.42 -8.26 -38.47
CA LEU A 100 -25.80 -8.54 -38.14
C LEU A 100 -26.05 -10.04 -38.08
N GLN A 101 -26.43 -10.57 -36.92
CA GLN A 101 -26.75 -11.98 -36.74
C GLN A 101 -28.14 -12.36 -37.31
N SER A 102 -29.10 -11.43 -37.26
CA SER A 102 -30.39 -11.57 -37.91
C SER A 102 -30.57 -10.43 -38.90
N PRO A 103 -30.56 -10.74 -40.20
CA PRO A 103 -30.67 -9.69 -41.20
C PRO A 103 -32.08 -9.07 -41.25
N VAL A 104 -33.07 -9.65 -40.59
CA VAL A 104 -34.47 -9.25 -40.69
C VAL A 104 -34.99 -8.70 -39.37
N PHE A 105 -35.55 -7.50 -39.41
CA PHE A 105 -36.22 -6.87 -38.27
C PHE A 105 -37.45 -6.06 -38.71
N ASP A 106 -38.33 -5.78 -37.77
CA ASP A 106 -39.53 -5.00 -38.02
C ASP A 106 -39.34 -3.54 -37.71
N PHE A 107 -39.94 -2.64 -38.48
CA PHE A 107 -39.94 -1.22 -38.24
C PHE A 107 -41.31 -0.58 -38.52
N ARG A 108 -41.49 0.59 -37.95
CA ARG A 108 -42.60 1.53 -38.25
C ARG A 108 -42.06 2.93 -38.28
N PHE A 109 -42.59 3.76 -39.17
CA PHE A 109 -42.30 5.17 -39.16
C PHE A 109 -43.49 6.02 -39.56
N SER A 110 -43.46 7.25 -39.09
CA SER A 110 -44.32 8.35 -39.48
C SER A 110 -43.45 9.56 -39.74
N ILE A 111 -43.59 10.20 -40.89
CA ILE A 111 -42.86 11.42 -41.24
C ILE A 111 -43.87 12.48 -41.65
N GLY A 112 -43.93 13.56 -40.92
CA GLY A 112 -44.78 14.72 -41.17
C GLY A 112 -44.08 16.06 -40.94
N PRO A 113 -44.70 17.17 -41.29
CA PRO A 113 -44.06 18.50 -41.20
C PRO A 113 -43.68 18.94 -39.79
N ARG A 114 -44.37 18.42 -38.76
CA ARG A 114 -44.16 18.83 -37.35
C ARG A 114 -43.76 17.66 -36.46
N HIS A 115 -44.04 16.43 -36.87
CA HIS A 115 -43.81 15.23 -36.09
C HIS A 115 -43.28 14.12 -36.99
N SER A 116 -42.16 13.52 -36.57
CA SER A 116 -41.65 12.32 -37.21
C SER A 116 -41.30 11.29 -36.12
N GLU A 117 -41.59 10.04 -36.36
CA GLU A 117 -41.33 8.92 -35.47
C GLU A 117 -40.79 7.73 -36.24
N LEU A 118 -39.78 7.03 -35.66
CA LEU A 118 -39.24 5.76 -36.14
C LEU A 118 -39.19 4.77 -34.97
N SER A 119 -39.70 3.56 -35.17
CA SER A 119 -39.58 2.48 -34.21
C SER A 119 -39.03 1.24 -34.89
N MET A 120 -38.03 0.62 -34.36
CA MET A 120 -37.39 -0.62 -34.81
C MET A 120 -37.37 -1.64 -33.68
N ALA A 121 -37.64 -2.90 -34.00
CA ALA A 121 -37.64 -4.00 -33.05
C ALA A 121 -37.18 -5.31 -33.70
N GLY A 122 -36.61 -6.20 -32.91
CA GLY A 122 -36.15 -7.52 -33.38
C GLY A 122 -34.82 -7.50 -34.12
N LEU A 123 -34.10 -6.38 -34.08
CA LEU A 123 -32.73 -6.31 -34.60
C LEU A 123 -31.77 -7.06 -33.65
N LYS A 124 -30.99 -7.99 -34.19
CA LYS A 124 -30.01 -8.76 -33.41
C LYS A 124 -28.60 -8.29 -33.74
N ILE A 125 -27.94 -7.75 -32.75
CA ILE A 125 -26.56 -7.27 -32.82
C ILE A 125 -25.79 -7.84 -31.62
N GLY A 126 -24.58 -8.33 -31.84
CA GLY A 126 -23.70 -8.78 -30.77
C GLY A 126 -24.35 -9.85 -29.86
N GLY A 127 -25.12 -10.79 -30.40
CA GLY A 127 -25.84 -11.82 -29.64
C GLY A 127 -27.07 -11.31 -28.88
N GLY A 128 -27.31 -10.02 -28.86
CA GLY A 128 -28.41 -9.39 -28.11
C GLY A 128 -29.55 -8.91 -29.00
N ASP A 129 -30.71 -8.67 -28.39
CA ASP A 129 -31.87 -8.04 -29.02
C ASP A 129 -31.81 -6.51 -28.86
N LEU A 130 -31.88 -5.77 -29.95
CA LEU A 130 -31.91 -4.32 -29.99
C LEU A 130 -33.25 -3.77 -30.43
N ALA A 131 -33.77 -2.80 -29.69
CA ALA A 131 -34.94 -2.00 -30.09
C ALA A 131 -34.55 -0.51 -30.03
N MET A 132 -35.05 0.25 -31.00
CA MET A 132 -34.81 1.69 -31.10
C MET A 132 -36.13 2.42 -31.34
N GLN A 133 -36.29 3.55 -30.68
CA GLN A 133 -37.34 4.52 -30.95
C GLN A 133 -36.71 5.89 -31.12
N ALA A 134 -37.01 6.58 -32.18
CA ALA A 134 -36.58 7.94 -32.44
C ALA A 134 -37.80 8.79 -32.79
N SER A 135 -37.87 9.98 -32.25
CA SER A 135 -38.92 10.95 -32.62
C SER A 135 -38.33 12.34 -32.80
N VAL A 136 -38.96 13.12 -33.66
CA VAL A 136 -38.66 14.53 -33.84
C VAL A 136 -40.00 15.26 -33.74
N GLU A 137 -40.11 16.15 -32.79
CA GLU A 137 -41.25 17.05 -32.61
C GLU A 137 -40.79 18.52 -32.76
N GLU A 138 -41.31 19.21 -33.75
CA GLU A 138 -40.87 20.56 -34.14
C GLU A 138 -39.35 20.60 -34.41
N GLU A 139 -38.54 21.10 -33.46
CA GLU A 139 -37.07 21.17 -33.56
C GLU A 139 -36.39 20.33 -32.53
N ARG A 140 -37.11 19.51 -31.75
CA ARG A 140 -36.55 18.66 -30.73
C ARG A 140 -36.61 17.19 -31.18
N TRP A 141 -35.51 16.47 -30.96
CA TRP A 141 -35.43 15.03 -31.17
C TRP A 141 -35.34 14.27 -29.85
N ALA A 142 -35.84 13.08 -29.84
CA ALA A 142 -35.65 12.10 -28.77
C ALA A 142 -35.28 10.74 -29.35
N LEU A 143 -34.32 10.07 -28.74
CA LEU A 143 -33.83 8.76 -29.10
C LEU A 143 -33.86 7.85 -27.89
N GLN A 144 -34.49 6.70 -28.02
CA GLN A 144 -34.44 5.60 -27.07
C GLN A 144 -33.84 4.36 -27.72
N VAL A 145 -32.75 3.83 -27.12
CA VAL A 145 -32.14 2.56 -27.58
C VAL A 145 -32.15 1.58 -26.41
N LYS A 146 -32.67 0.41 -26.61
CA LYS A 146 -32.66 -0.68 -25.63
C LYS A 146 -32.01 -1.89 -26.25
N SER A 147 -31.00 -2.41 -25.60
CA SER A 147 -30.38 -3.68 -25.96
C SER A 147 -30.38 -4.63 -24.77
N ARG A 148 -30.61 -5.89 -25.03
CA ARG A 148 -30.63 -6.97 -24.02
C ARG A 148 -29.76 -8.13 -24.47
N GLY A 149 -28.90 -8.59 -23.55
CA GLY A 149 -28.07 -9.78 -23.73
C GLY A 149 -26.94 -9.62 -24.75
N LEU A 150 -26.42 -8.41 -24.94
CA LEU A 150 -25.20 -8.19 -25.73
C LEU A 150 -24.06 -9.04 -25.19
N GLN A 151 -23.43 -9.84 -26.05
CA GLN A 151 -22.31 -10.71 -25.68
C GLN A 151 -20.98 -9.99 -25.98
N SER A 152 -20.09 -9.95 -25.01
CA SER A 152 -18.80 -9.28 -25.14
C SER A 152 -17.94 -9.76 -26.30
N ALA A 153 -17.96 -11.08 -26.57
CA ALA A 153 -17.19 -11.67 -27.67
C ALA A 153 -17.62 -11.13 -29.05
N GLU A 154 -18.86 -10.71 -29.19
CA GLU A 154 -19.43 -10.22 -30.45
C GLU A 154 -19.39 -8.69 -30.55
N ILE A 155 -19.32 -7.97 -29.40
CA ILE A 155 -19.20 -6.50 -29.36
C ILE A 155 -17.84 -6.04 -29.88
N LYS A 156 -16.79 -6.86 -29.76
CA LYS A 156 -15.45 -6.57 -30.31
C LYS A 156 -15.45 -6.22 -31.80
N ALA A 157 -16.41 -6.73 -32.56
CA ALA A 157 -16.53 -6.41 -33.98
C ALA A 157 -17.00 -4.96 -34.25
N PHE A 158 -17.54 -4.25 -33.24
CA PHE A 158 -18.11 -2.91 -33.40
C PHE A 158 -17.35 -1.84 -32.62
N ILE A 159 -16.74 -2.21 -31.48
CA ILE A 159 -16.05 -1.30 -30.59
C ILE A 159 -14.68 -1.91 -30.30
N ASP A 160 -13.68 -1.36 -30.96
CA ASP A 160 -12.30 -1.62 -30.60
C ASP A 160 -11.91 -0.68 -29.47
N PHE A 161 -11.82 -1.23 -28.28
CA PHE A 161 -11.22 -0.52 -27.16
C PHE A 161 -9.71 -0.68 -27.30
N GLU A 162 -9.02 0.29 -27.89
CA GLU A 162 -7.56 0.24 -28.19
C GLU A 162 -6.74 -0.29 -27.02
N ASP A 163 -7.15 0.03 -25.78
CA ASP A 163 -6.41 -0.31 -24.57
C ASP A 163 -7.09 -1.38 -23.69
N PHE A 164 -8.28 -1.88 -24.01
CA PHE A 164 -9.01 -2.81 -23.16
C PHE A 164 -9.61 -3.99 -23.92
N GLN A 165 -9.29 -5.21 -23.49
CA GLN A 165 -9.79 -6.45 -24.07
C GLN A 165 -10.89 -7.05 -23.18
N ILE A 166 -12.13 -7.09 -23.69
CA ILE A 166 -13.23 -7.78 -23.04
C ILE A 166 -13.21 -9.24 -23.49
N ASN A 167 -13.12 -10.19 -22.55
CA ASN A 167 -13.01 -11.61 -22.85
C ASN A 167 -14.37 -12.30 -22.81
N GLU A 168 -15.13 -12.07 -21.73
CA GLU A 168 -16.42 -12.72 -21.46
C GLU A 168 -17.39 -11.70 -20.84
N GLY A 169 -18.68 -12.01 -20.89
CA GLY A 169 -19.72 -11.25 -20.22
C GLY A 169 -20.90 -10.90 -21.10
N ARG A 170 -21.91 -10.34 -20.46
CA ARG A 170 -23.14 -9.85 -21.11
C ARG A 170 -23.46 -8.45 -20.62
N ALA A 171 -24.03 -7.64 -21.50
CA ALA A 171 -24.47 -6.30 -21.19
C ALA A 171 -25.92 -6.06 -21.64
N ASP A 172 -26.70 -5.44 -20.76
CA ASP A 172 -27.97 -4.80 -21.12
C ASP A 172 -27.76 -3.28 -21.13
N ILE A 173 -28.21 -2.61 -22.16
CA ILE A 173 -28.04 -1.15 -22.33
C ILE A 173 -29.40 -0.51 -22.55
N ASP A 174 -29.66 0.61 -21.88
CA ASP A 174 -30.85 1.46 -22.09
C ASP A 174 -30.37 2.92 -22.17
N ILE A 175 -30.47 3.51 -23.36
CA ILE A 175 -30.05 4.90 -23.63
C ILE A 175 -31.29 5.69 -23.96
N ASN A 176 -31.49 6.85 -23.27
CA ASN A 176 -32.45 7.85 -23.65
C ASN A 176 -31.71 9.16 -23.84
N ALA A 177 -31.76 9.71 -25.02
CA ALA A 177 -31.10 10.95 -25.41
C ALA A 177 -32.10 11.89 -26.09
N GLU A 178 -32.02 13.16 -25.79
CA GLU A 178 -32.87 14.18 -26.38
C GLU A 178 -32.14 15.52 -26.52
N GLY A 179 -32.62 16.35 -27.46
CA GLY A 179 -32.06 17.66 -27.66
C GLY A 179 -32.69 18.45 -28.80
N PRO A 180 -32.37 19.73 -28.92
CA PRO A 180 -32.82 20.61 -29.99
C PRO A 180 -31.93 20.47 -31.24
N GLY A 181 -32.48 20.53 -32.43
CA GLY A 181 -31.72 20.52 -33.70
C GLY A 181 -30.87 19.28 -33.87
N VAL A 182 -29.54 19.43 -33.74
CA VAL A 182 -28.55 18.34 -33.76
C VAL A 182 -27.79 18.24 -32.42
N GLU A 183 -28.11 19.10 -31.47
CA GLU A 183 -27.42 19.15 -30.17
C GLU A 183 -28.05 18.16 -29.19
N LEU A 184 -27.24 17.67 -28.26
CA LEU A 184 -27.68 16.86 -27.12
C LEU A 184 -27.87 17.77 -25.91
N ASP A 185 -29.01 17.69 -25.22
CA ASP A 185 -29.24 18.44 -23.97
C ASP A 185 -29.62 17.57 -22.77
N SER A 186 -29.96 16.30 -23.02
CA SER A 186 -30.29 15.34 -21.96
C SER A 186 -29.87 13.92 -22.37
N LEU A 187 -29.21 13.21 -21.44
CA LEU A 187 -28.78 11.81 -21.60
C LEU A 187 -29.12 11.03 -20.33
N LEU A 188 -29.77 9.88 -20.51
CA LEU A 188 -29.92 8.85 -19.48
C LEU A 188 -29.36 7.56 -20.02
N LEU A 189 -28.34 7.02 -19.39
CA LEU A 189 -27.73 5.73 -19.68
C LEU A 189 -27.97 4.79 -18.50
N ARG A 190 -28.44 3.58 -18.78
CA ARG A 190 -28.45 2.46 -17.83
C ARG A 190 -27.71 1.30 -18.45
N LEU A 191 -26.75 0.78 -17.69
CA LEU A 191 -25.91 -0.34 -18.09
C LEU A 191 -26.01 -1.42 -17.01
N ARG A 192 -26.31 -2.63 -17.42
CA ARG A 192 -26.28 -3.80 -16.55
C ARG A 192 -25.26 -4.80 -17.11
N LEU A 193 -24.25 -5.09 -16.33
CA LEU A 193 -23.18 -6.04 -16.66
C LEU A 193 -23.39 -7.34 -15.89
N ARG A 194 -23.12 -8.47 -16.54
CA ARG A 194 -23.18 -9.81 -15.92
C ARG A 194 -22.00 -10.65 -16.38
N ASP A 195 -21.28 -11.21 -15.39
CA ASP A 195 -20.08 -12.05 -15.59
C ASP A 195 -19.04 -11.39 -16.53
N LEU A 196 -18.88 -10.06 -16.42
CA LEU A 196 -17.94 -9.33 -17.27
C LEU A 196 -16.50 -9.61 -16.84
N SER A 197 -15.69 -10.09 -17.81
CA SER A 197 -14.26 -10.31 -17.62
C SER A 197 -13.48 -9.66 -18.75
N GLY A 198 -12.37 -9.01 -18.40
CA GLY A 198 -11.52 -8.31 -19.35
C GLY A 198 -10.27 -7.75 -18.69
N GLN A 199 -9.35 -7.26 -19.53
CA GLN A 199 -8.09 -6.68 -19.04
C GLN A 199 -7.56 -5.61 -20.01
N THR A 200 -6.74 -4.71 -19.51
CA THR A 200 -5.97 -3.79 -20.36
C THR A 200 -4.88 -4.54 -21.12
N THR A 201 -4.49 -4.02 -22.27
CA THR A 201 -3.45 -4.63 -23.13
C THR A 201 -2.08 -4.67 -22.45
N ASP A 202 -1.81 -3.75 -21.52
CA ASP A 202 -0.59 -3.70 -20.70
C ASP A 202 -0.68 -4.58 -19.43
N GLY A 203 -1.84 -5.19 -19.16
CA GLY A 203 -2.07 -6.05 -17.99
C GLY A 203 -2.16 -5.32 -16.64
N ARG A 204 -2.17 -3.99 -16.64
CA ARG A 204 -2.19 -3.19 -15.39
C ARG A 204 -3.59 -3.08 -14.76
N MET A 205 -4.62 -3.36 -15.53
CA MET A 205 -5.99 -3.45 -15.03
C MET A 205 -6.64 -4.73 -15.55
N ALA A 206 -7.37 -5.44 -14.69
CA ALA A 206 -8.16 -6.60 -15.05
C ALA A 206 -9.42 -6.69 -14.19
N GLY A 207 -10.48 -7.24 -14.75
CA GLY A 207 -11.71 -7.58 -14.03
C GLY A 207 -12.12 -8.99 -14.35
N GLU A 208 -12.66 -9.71 -13.36
CA GLU A 208 -13.12 -11.09 -13.53
C GLU A 208 -14.51 -11.27 -12.90
N GLY A 209 -15.44 -11.81 -13.68
CA GLY A 209 -16.77 -12.18 -13.23
C GLY A 209 -17.59 -11.02 -12.64
N ILE A 210 -17.43 -9.79 -13.15
CA ILE A 210 -18.05 -8.59 -12.62
C ILE A 210 -19.54 -8.53 -12.95
N ASP A 211 -20.38 -8.45 -11.91
CA ASP A 211 -21.78 -8.09 -11.98
C ASP A 211 -21.98 -6.68 -11.46
N ALA A 212 -22.48 -5.79 -12.32
CA ALA A 212 -22.71 -4.39 -11.99
C ALA A 212 -23.97 -3.82 -12.63
N ASP A 213 -24.64 -2.94 -11.92
CA ASP A 213 -25.72 -2.10 -12.43
C ASP A 213 -25.27 -0.62 -12.33
N TRP A 214 -25.21 0.07 -13.47
CA TRP A 214 -24.81 1.48 -13.53
C TRP A 214 -25.86 2.33 -14.20
N SER A 215 -26.17 3.48 -13.61
CA SER A 215 -27.03 4.50 -14.20
C SER A 215 -26.32 5.86 -14.19
N PHE A 216 -26.35 6.50 -15.34
CA PHE A 216 -25.77 7.82 -15.53
C PHE A 216 -26.83 8.73 -16.17
N ARG A 217 -27.03 9.90 -15.59
CA ARG A 217 -27.88 10.95 -16.12
C ARG A 217 -27.08 12.23 -16.27
N ALA A 218 -27.19 12.87 -17.43
CA ALA A 218 -26.60 14.17 -17.67
C ALA A 218 -27.64 15.08 -18.30
N ARG A 219 -27.60 16.37 -17.95
CA ARG A 219 -28.45 17.42 -18.49
C ARG A 219 -27.65 18.69 -18.71
N LEU A 220 -27.79 19.25 -19.89
CA LEU A 220 -27.19 20.56 -20.21
C LEU A 220 -28.00 21.67 -19.55
N ALA A 221 -27.35 22.50 -18.74
CA ALA A 221 -27.93 23.63 -18.08
C ALA A 221 -26.95 24.80 -18.09
N ALA A 222 -27.35 25.93 -18.65
CA ALA A 222 -26.51 27.13 -18.75
C ALA A 222 -25.12 26.87 -19.37
N GLY A 223 -25.02 26.03 -20.40
CA GLY A 223 -23.78 25.71 -21.08
C GLY A 223 -22.89 24.65 -20.39
N ASN A 224 -23.33 24.11 -19.25
CA ASN A 224 -22.59 23.09 -18.51
C ASN A 224 -23.43 21.81 -18.35
N TRP A 225 -22.77 20.66 -18.29
CA TRP A 225 -23.41 19.37 -18.08
C TRP A 225 -23.54 19.05 -16.59
N GLN A 226 -24.75 19.12 -16.05
CA GLN A 226 -25.04 18.58 -14.72
C GLN A 226 -25.23 17.06 -14.83
N TRP A 227 -24.52 16.28 -14.03
CA TRP A 227 -24.56 14.83 -14.09
C TRP A 227 -24.81 14.19 -12.72
N LEU A 228 -25.39 13.00 -12.76
CA LEU A 228 -25.63 12.11 -11.64
C LEU A 228 -25.26 10.68 -12.07
N SER A 229 -24.45 10.01 -11.27
CA SER A 229 -24.03 8.62 -11.48
C SER A 229 -24.38 7.78 -10.27
N ARG A 230 -24.87 6.58 -10.50
CA ARG A 230 -25.07 5.57 -9.47
C ARG A 230 -24.60 4.22 -10.00
N ALA A 231 -23.74 3.55 -9.26
CA ALA A 231 -23.22 2.24 -9.54
C ALA A 231 -23.45 1.29 -8.36
N GLU A 232 -23.81 0.05 -8.67
CA GLU A 232 -23.97 -1.06 -7.72
C GLU A 232 -23.16 -2.22 -8.26
N LEU A 233 -22.21 -2.74 -7.46
CA LEU A 233 -21.41 -3.92 -7.79
C LEU A 233 -21.79 -5.02 -6.81
N THR A 234 -22.14 -6.20 -7.35
CA THR A 234 -22.66 -7.31 -6.54
C THR A 234 -21.76 -8.53 -6.53
N LYS A 235 -20.81 -8.62 -7.46
CA LYS A 235 -19.90 -9.77 -7.61
C LYS A 235 -18.71 -9.39 -8.48
N GLY A 236 -17.60 -10.10 -8.31
CA GLY A 236 -16.43 -10.06 -9.18
C GLY A 236 -15.14 -9.76 -8.45
N ALA A 237 -14.07 -9.69 -9.20
CA ALA A 237 -12.77 -9.24 -8.73
C ALA A 237 -12.21 -8.15 -9.65
N LEU A 238 -11.47 -7.22 -9.07
CA LEU A 238 -10.84 -6.11 -9.79
C LEU A 238 -9.36 -6.05 -9.42
N TYR A 239 -8.51 -6.01 -10.43
CA TYR A 239 -7.09 -5.72 -10.30
C TYR A 239 -6.77 -4.38 -10.96
N ILE A 240 -6.15 -3.48 -10.21
CA ILE A 240 -5.58 -2.21 -10.70
C ILE A 240 -4.22 -2.08 -10.04
N GLU A 241 -3.14 -2.31 -10.78
CA GLU A 241 -1.77 -2.35 -10.25
C GLU A 241 -1.49 -1.23 -9.25
N PRO A 242 -1.06 -1.54 -7.98
CA PRO A 242 -0.82 -2.87 -7.40
C PRO A 242 -2.01 -3.47 -6.60
N TRP A 243 -3.21 -2.90 -6.69
CA TRP A 243 -4.38 -3.31 -5.90
C TRP A 243 -5.12 -4.48 -6.55
N PHE A 244 -5.39 -5.50 -5.74
CA PHE A 244 -6.33 -6.57 -6.06
C PHE A 244 -7.46 -6.57 -5.03
N VAL A 245 -8.70 -6.50 -5.49
CA VAL A 245 -9.90 -6.48 -4.65
C VAL A 245 -10.88 -7.52 -5.17
N GLU A 246 -11.20 -8.50 -4.32
CA GLU A 246 -12.31 -9.43 -4.55
C GLU A 246 -13.55 -8.89 -3.84
N PHE A 247 -14.64 -8.73 -4.57
CA PHE A 247 -15.87 -8.17 -4.02
C PHE A 247 -16.62 -9.24 -3.25
N PRO A 248 -16.96 -8.98 -1.97
CA PRO A 248 -17.76 -9.89 -1.17
C PRO A 248 -19.22 -9.93 -1.69
N PRO A 249 -20.03 -10.84 -1.16
CA PRO A 249 -21.45 -10.97 -1.59
C PRO A 249 -22.31 -9.73 -1.25
N GLU A 250 -21.83 -8.81 -0.42
CA GLU A 250 -22.51 -7.55 -0.13
C GLU A 250 -22.38 -6.57 -1.30
N THR A 251 -23.48 -5.87 -1.60
CA THR A 251 -23.52 -4.90 -2.68
C THR A 251 -22.70 -3.65 -2.35
N LEU A 252 -21.66 -3.39 -3.14
CA LEU A 252 -20.95 -2.13 -3.11
C LEU A 252 -21.79 -1.07 -3.85
N THR A 253 -21.90 0.10 -3.27
CA THR A 253 -22.62 1.21 -3.90
C THR A 253 -21.72 2.43 -4.07
N SER A 254 -21.86 3.11 -5.22
CA SER A 254 -21.25 4.40 -5.45
C SER A 254 -22.28 5.36 -6.03
N ASN A 255 -22.44 6.53 -5.38
CA ASN A 255 -23.27 7.60 -5.87
C ASN A 255 -22.39 8.83 -6.05
N SER A 256 -22.54 9.52 -7.17
CA SER A 256 -21.81 10.75 -7.40
C SER A 256 -22.62 11.73 -8.25
N ALA A 257 -22.39 13.02 -8.03
CA ALA A 257 -23.02 14.07 -8.81
C ALA A 257 -22.08 15.26 -8.94
N GLY A 258 -22.28 16.02 -10.01
CA GLY A 258 -21.45 17.17 -10.25
C GLY A 258 -21.79 17.92 -11.53
N THR A 259 -20.84 18.72 -11.97
CA THR A 259 -20.94 19.53 -13.18
C THR A 259 -19.70 19.37 -14.05
N TRP A 260 -19.89 19.07 -15.31
CA TRP A 260 -18.84 19.09 -16.31
C TRP A 260 -18.86 20.43 -17.04
N HIS A 261 -17.76 21.17 -16.98
CA HIS A 261 -17.54 22.44 -17.65
C HIS A 261 -16.78 22.18 -18.97
N SER A 262 -17.51 22.11 -20.09
CA SER A 262 -16.94 21.78 -21.40
C SER A 262 -15.87 22.76 -21.87
N ASP A 263 -16.06 24.05 -21.64
CA ASP A 263 -15.15 25.12 -22.09
C ASP A 263 -13.79 25.07 -21.38
N SER A 264 -13.80 24.82 -20.08
CA SER A 264 -12.59 24.75 -19.24
C SER A 264 -12.04 23.33 -19.09
N ARG A 265 -12.75 22.29 -19.56
CA ARG A 265 -12.45 20.88 -19.38
C ARG A 265 -12.25 20.51 -17.91
N ARG A 266 -13.13 21.03 -17.04
CA ARG A 266 -13.11 20.79 -15.61
C ARG A 266 -14.33 19.98 -15.19
N LEU A 267 -14.09 19.00 -14.33
CA LEU A 267 -15.12 18.20 -13.69
C LEU A 267 -15.22 18.62 -12.23
N ASP A 268 -16.32 19.29 -11.89
CA ASP A 268 -16.69 19.60 -10.51
C ASP A 268 -17.50 18.42 -9.95
N ILE A 269 -16.96 17.72 -8.98
CA ILE A 269 -17.62 16.65 -8.23
C ILE A 269 -18.20 17.30 -6.97
N ALA A 270 -19.50 17.60 -6.99
CA ALA A 270 -20.19 18.19 -5.86
C ALA A 270 -20.24 17.23 -4.66
N HIS A 271 -20.45 15.94 -4.91
CA HIS A 271 -20.31 14.86 -3.94
C HIS A 271 -20.04 13.53 -4.62
N VAL A 272 -19.32 12.68 -3.93
CA VAL A 272 -19.18 11.25 -4.19
C VAL A 272 -19.32 10.51 -2.88
N ASP A 273 -20.14 9.45 -2.89
CA ASP A 273 -20.32 8.56 -1.76
C ASP A 273 -20.04 7.13 -2.26
N PHE A 274 -19.10 6.46 -1.64
CA PHE A 274 -18.80 5.04 -1.87
C PHE A 274 -19.02 4.29 -0.57
N ARG A 275 -19.73 3.18 -0.64
CA ARG A 275 -20.02 2.34 0.50
C ARG A 275 -19.71 0.87 0.20
N HIS A 276 -18.81 0.33 0.99
CA HIS A 276 -18.58 -1.10 1.15
C HIS A 276 -19.10 -1.47 2.56
N PRO A 277 -20.26 -2.15 2.65
CA PRO A 277 -20.87 -2.46 3.95
C PRO A 277 -19.89 -3.14 4.90
N GLU A 278 -19.90 -2.73 6.17
CA GLU A 278 -19.05 -3.25 7.26
C GLU A 278 -17.53 -3.08 7.08
N VAL A 279 -17.07 -2.56 5.93
CA VAL A 279 -15.65 -2.35 5.64
C VAL A 279 -15.30 -0.87 5.61
N LEU A 280 -15.88 -0.12 4.65
CA LEU A 280 -15.44 1.24 4.36
C LEU A 280 -16.59 2.09 3.83
N GLU A 281 -16.74 3.29 4.38
CA GLU A 281 -17.51 4.37 3.78
C GLU A 281 -16.57 5.51 3.40
N LEU A 282 -16.65 5.95 2.15
CA LEU A 282 -15.88 7.07 1.64
C LEU A 282 -16.84 8.10 1.07
N SER A 283 -16.66 9.35 1.47
CA SER A 283 -17.39 10.47 0.86
C SER A 283 -16.42 11.60 0.51
N GLY A 284 -16.82 12.45 -0.43
CA GLY A 284 -15.95 13.55 -0.82
C GLY A 284 -16.53 14.46 -1.86
N SER A 285 -15.77 15.52 -2.17
CA SER A 285 -16.03 16.48 -3.23
C SER A 285 -14.71 16.97 -3.79
N GLY A 286 -14.73 17.50 -5.01
CA GLY A 286 -13.50 18.03 -5.57
C GLY A 286 -13.63 18.55 -6.99
N LEU A 287 -12.59 19.21 -7.45
CA LEU A 287 -12.42 19.73 -8.78
C LEU A 287 -11.27 19.02 -9.48
N ILE A 288 -11.55 18.47 -10.66
CA ILE A 288 -10.60 17.71 -11.47
C ILE A 288 -10.41 18.42 -12.81
N GLU A 289 -9.18 18.69 -13.19
CA GLU A 289 -8.83 19.02 -14.56
C GLU A 289 -8.73 17.73 -15.38
N THR A 290 -9.36 17.69 -16.56
CA THR A 290 -9.39 16.47 -17.39
C THR A 290 -8.47 16.52 -18.59
N ALA A 291 -7.81 17.66 -18.85
CA ALA A 291 -6.86 17.81 -19.93
C ALA A 291 -5.66 18.67 -19.49
N PRO A 292 -4.42 18.33 -19.94
CA PRO A 292 -4.03 17.23 -20.83
C PRO A 292 -4.02 15.84 -20.15
N SER A 293 -4.13 15.77 -18.82
CA SER A 293 -4.25 14.56 -18.01
C SER A 293 -5.20 14.80 -16.84
N LEU A 294 -5.75 13.74 -16.27
CA LEU A 294 -6.57 13.83 -15.05
C LEU A 294 -5.73 14.31 -13.88
N ARG A 295 -6.10 15.45 -13.28
CA ARG A 295 -5.40 16.03 -12.13
C ARG A 295 -6.39 16.59 -11.12
N PHE A 296 -6.23 16.24 -9.86
CA PHE A 296 -7.00 16.84 -8.76
C PHE A 296 -6.50 18.26 -8.49
N GLU A 297 -7.30 19.27 -8.79
CA GLU A 297 -6.98 20.67 -8.48
C GLU A 297 -7.20 20.95 -7.00
N GLN A 298 -8.37 20.54 -6.49
CA GLN A 298 -8.72 20.61 -5.07
C GLN A 298 -9.73 19.53 -4.74
N GLY A 299 -9.74 19.08 -3.48
CA GLY A 299 -10.68 18.08 -3.03
C GLY A 299 -10.68 17.91 -1.52
N ARG A 300 -11.77 17.33 -1.03
CA ARG A 300 -11.92 16.90 0.36
C ARG A 300 -12.48 15.49 0.35
N ILE A 301 -11.85 14.61 1.10
CA ILE A 301 -12.19 13.19 1.19
C ILE A 301 -12.39 12.85 2.66
N PHE A 302 -13.49 12.19 2.97
CA PHE A 302 -13.78 11.63 4.28
C PHE A 302 -13.77 10.13 4.18
N VAL A 303 -13.13 9.48 5.13
CA VAL A 303 -13.03 8.01 5.23
C VAL A 303 -13.56 7.58 6.59
N HIS A 304 -14.49 6.65 6.61
CA HIS A 304 -15.00 6.03 7.82
C HIS A 304 -14.86 4.52 7.71
N ALA A 305 -14.02 3.93 8.57
CA ALA A 305 -13.81 2.50 8.67
C ALA A 305 -14.16 2.02 10.07
N GLN A 306 -15.22 1.23 10.19
CA GLN A 306 -15.64 0.64 11.46
C GLN A 306 -14.76 -0.54 11.86
N ASN A 307 -14.15 -1.20 10.88
CA ASN A 307 -13.26 -2.33 11.06
C ASN A 307 -12.04 -2.21 10.13
N LEU A 308 -10.95 -1.70 10.68
CA LEU A 308 -9.70 -1.56 9.92
C LEU A 308 -9.12 -2.90 9.45
N GLN A 309 -9.39 -3.99 10.15
CA GLN A 309 -8.93 -5.31 9.69
C GLN A 309 -9.58 -5.67 8.36
N SER A 310 -10.90 -5.47 8.23
CA SER A 310 -11.59 -5.73 6.96
C SER A 310 -11.08 -4.82 5.83
N VAL A 311 -10.78 -3.54 6.14
CA VAL A 311 -10.15 -2.62 5.15
C VAL A 311 -8.78 -3.13 4.74
N PHE A 312 -7.98 -3.57 5.71
CA PHE A 312 -6.64 -4.07 5.48
C PHE A 312 -6.66 -5.33 4.61
N ASP A 313 -7.45 -6.33 5.01
CA ASP A 313 -7.58 -7.61 4.31
C ASP A 313 -8.14 -7.44 2.88
N THR A 314 -9.02 -6.43 2.66
CA THR A 314 -9.65 -6.21 1.35
C THR A 314 -8.83 -5.34 0.41
N TYR A 315 -8.21 -4.25 0.92
CA TYR A 315 -7.63 -3.21 0.07
C TYR A 315 -6.12 -3.05 0.20
N LEU A 316 -5.52 -3.46 1.32
CA LEU A 316 -4.12 -3.15 1.63
C LEU A 316 -3.20 -4.38 1.59
N ASP A 317 -3.71 -5.57 1.87
CA ASP A 317 -2.88 -6.79 1.97
C ASP A 317 -2.06 -7.01 0.68
N SER A 318 -2.71 -6.91 -0.49
CA SER A 318 -2.04 -7.08 -1.79
C SER A 318 -0.96 -6.02 -2.08
N VAL A 319 -1.16 -4.79 -1.59
CA VAL A 319 -0.21 -3.67 -1.80
C VAL A 319 1.01 -3.81 -0.91
N LEU A 320 0.86 -4.39 0.28
CA LEU A 320 1.92 -4.54 1.26
C LEU A 320 2.81 -5.76 1.02
N LEU A 321 2.40 -6.67 0.13
CA LEU A 321 3.25 -7.80 -0.30
C LEU A 321 4.59 -7.27 -0.83
N SER A 322 5.68 -7.91 -0.39
CA SER A 322 7.06 -7.55 -0.76
C SER A 322 7.52 -6.15 -0.30
N THR A 323 6.78 -5.51 0.60
CA THR A 323 7.23 -4.28 1.28
C THR A 323 7.76 -4.59 2.69
N PRO A 324 8.47 -3.67 3.34
CA PRO A 324 8.84 -3.82 4.76
C PRO A 324 7.63 -3.97 5.70
N ALA A 325 6.44 -3.59 5.28
CA ALA A 325 5.19 -3.71 6.04
C ALA A 325 4.47 -5.05 5.84
N GLU A 326 5.02 -5.95 5.02
CA GLU A 326 4.51 -7.31 4.87
C GLU A 326 4.47 -8.05 6.21
N GLY A 327 3.34 -8.68 6.50
CA GLY A 327 3.08 -9.37 7.77
C GLY A 327 2.50 -8.49 8.87
N ILE A 328 2.35 -7.17 8.65
CA ILE A 328 1.64 -6.29 9.56
C ILE A 328 0.13 -6.49 9.38
N ARG A 329 -0.60 -6.64 10.49
CA ARG A 329 -2.06 -6.67 10.54
C ARG A 329 -2.56 -5.57 11.44
N LEU A 330 -3.61 -4.89 11.00
CA LEU A 330 -4.18 -3.74 11.69
C LEU A 330 -5.67 -3.95 11.93
N SER A 331 -6.14 -3.72 13.15
CA SER A 331 -7.57 -3.71 13.48
C SER A 331 -7.90 -2.50 14.36
N GLY A 332 -9.19 -2.16 14.45
CA GLY A 332 -9.67 -0.97 15.13
C GLY A 332 -10.60 -0.17 14.26
N ARG A 333 -10.79 1.10 14.59
CA ARG A 333 -11.65 2.04 13.85
C ARG A 333 -10.86 3.27 13.41
N LEU A 334 -11.24 3.81 12.25
CA LEU A 334 -10.63 5.00 11.67
C LEU A 334 -11.72 5.95 11.16
N ASN A 335 -11.59 7.22 11.54
CA ASN A 335 -12.24 8.34 10.84
C ASN A 335 -11.14 9.26 10.32
N ALA A 336 -11.14 9.55 9.03
CA ALA A 336 -10.14 10.43 8.46
C ALA A 336 -10.77 11.47 7.54
N GLU A 337 -10.17 12.66 7.53
CA GLU A 337 -10.45 13.74 6.60
C GLU A 337 -9.14 14.15 5.93
N ALA A 338 -9.14 14.16 4.60
CA ALA A 338 -8.00 14.59 3.80
C ALA A 338 -8.41 15.74 2.88
N SER A 339 -7.61 16.78 2.83
CA SER A 339 -7.75 17.87 1.86
C SER A 339 -6.62 17.83 0.83
N ILE A 340 -6.98 18.04 -0.43
CA ILE A 340 -6.08 18.04 -1.58
C ILE A 340 -6.09 19.43 -2.19
N GLN A 341 -4.94 19.98 -2.51
CA GLN A 341 -4.80 21.24 -3.24
C GLN A 341 -3.58 21.16 -4.17
N SER A 342 -3.74 21.72 -5.38
CA SER A 342 -2.65 21.75 -6.38
C SER A 342 -2.02 20.35 -6.61
N HIS A 343 -2.88 19.33 -6.71
CA HIS A 343 -2.53 17.93 -7.00
C HIS A 343 -1.79 17.18 -5.87
N ALA A 344 -1.70 17.75 -4.69
CA ALA A 344 -1.02 17.17 -3.54
C ALA A 344 -1.93 17.15 -2.31
N LEU A 345 -1.68 16.18 -1.42
CA LEU A 345 -2.27 16.18 -0.09
C LEU A 345 -1.80 17.43 0.65
N LEU A 346 -2.75 18.21 1.17
CA LEU A 346 -2.49 19.45 1.89
C LEU A 346 -2.58 19.25 3.39
N ASP A 347 -3.70 18.71 3.87
CA ASP A 347 -3.93 18.44 5.28
C ASP A 347 -4.59 17.04 5.44
N LEU A 348 -4.27 16.37 6.54
CA LEU A 348 -4.85 15.10 6.94
C LEU A 348 -5.18 15.14 8.43
N VAL A 349 -6.40 14.79 8.78
CA VAL A 349 -6.82 14.51 10.14
C VAL A 349 -7.28 13.07 10.20
N ALA A 350 -6.73 12.27 11.12
CA ALA A 350 -7.10 10.87 11.28
C ALA A 350 -7.32 10.55 12.77
N ASP A 351 -8.52 10.14 13.12
CA ASP A 351 -8.92 9.70 14.45
C ASP A 351 -8.92 8.16 14.50
N PHE A 352 -8.11 7.61 15.39
CA PHE A 352 -7.99 6.17 15.61
C PHE A 352 -8.58 5.78 16.97
N SER A 353 -9.33 4.70 17.01
CA SER A 353 -9.82 4.13 18.26
C SER A 353 -9.74 2.60 18.25
N ASP A 354 -9.45 2.05 19.44
CA ASP A 354 -9.29 0.61 19.67
C ASP A 354 -8.27 -0.05 18.71
N LEU A 355 -7.19 0.70 18.38
CA LEU A 355 -6.20 0.24 17.43
C LEU A 355 -5.40 -0.93 18.03
N ILE A 356 -5.34 -2.01 17.27
CA ILE A 356 -4.50 -3.17 17.54
C ILE A 356 -3.64 -3.39 16.29
N LEU A 357 -2.33 -3.47 16.49
CA LEU A 357 -1.38 -3.83 15.45
C LEU A 357 -0.62 -5.08 15.89
N SER A 358 -0.50 -6.03 15.00
CA SER A 358 0.35 -7.20 15.15
C SER A 358 1.24 -7.38 13.93
N ASP A 359 2.41 -7.94 14.12
CA ASP A 359 3.39 -8.21 13.07
C ASP A 359 3.83 -9.67 13.16
N ASP A 360 3.67 -10.41 12.08
CA ASP A 360 4.05 -11.84 12.02
C ASP A 360 5.56 -12.05 12.23
N LYS A 361 6.38 -11.01 11.98
CA LYS A 361 7.83 -10.99 12.23
C LYS A 361 8.19 -10.53 13.66
N ALA A 362 7.19 -10.26 14.50
CA ALA A 362 7.33 -9.79 15.88
C ALA A 362 8.21 -8.53 16.06
N ARG A 363 8.28 -7.64 15.04
CA ARG A 363 9.03 -6.38 15.12
C ARG A 363 8.29 -5.32 15.92
N LEU A 364 6.95 -5.31 15.81
CA LEU A 364 6.09 -4.31 16.41
C LEU A 364 4.74 -4.93 16.80
N ALA A 365 4.25 -4.65 18.01
CA ALA A 365 2.86 -4.92 18.39
C ALA A 365 2.31 -3.75 19.20
N LEU A 366 1.02 -3.45 19.00
CA LEU A 366 0.30 -2.39 19.69
C LEU A 366 -1.06 -2.91 20.13
N ASN A 367 -1.47 -2.58 21.36
CA ASN A 367 -2.79 -2.89 21.86
C ASN A 367 -3.42 -1.67 22.54
N GLY A 368 -4.70 -1.45 22.28
CA GLY A 368 -5.46 -0.34 22.85
C GLY A 368 -4.95 1.02 22.42
N GLY A 369 -4.52 1.14 21.17
CA GLY A 369 -4.11 2.43 20.58
C GLY A 369 -5.31 3.31 20.31
N ALA A 370 -5.21 4.60 20.65
CA ALA A 370 -6.21 5.62 20.34
C ALA A 370 -5.57 7.01 20.25
N GLY A 371 -6.09 7.85 19.37
CA GLY A 371 -5.56 9.20 19.22
C GLY A 371 -5.99 9.88 17.94
N VAL A 372 -5.55 11.10 17.79
CA VAL A 372 -5.80 11.92 16.60
C VAL A 372 -4.47 12.36 15.99
N LEU A 373 -4.29 12.07 14.73
CA LEU A 373 -3.19 12.55 13.91
C LEU A 373 -3.66 13.77 13.12
N HIS A 374 -2.96 14.89 13.25
CA HIS A 374 -3.09 16.08 12.42
C HIS A 374 -1.80 16.25 11.62
N TRP A 375 -1.89 16.15 10.30
CA TRP A 375 -0.74 16.37 9.43
C TRP A 375 -1.04 17.51 8.44
N SER A 376 -0.05 18.36 8.19
CA SER A 376 -0.14 19.41 7.15
C SER A 376 1.14 19.42 6.31
N ALA A 377 0.98 19.60 5.00
CA ALA A 377 2.10 19.83 4.09
C ALA A 377 2.81 21.18 4.34
N ARG A 378 2.16 22.10 5.06
CA ARG A 378 2.65 23.46 5.35
C ARG A 378 3.26 23.52 6.74
N GLU A 379 4.47 24.03 6.82
CA GLU A 379 5.11 24.30 8.11
C GLU A 379 4.33 25.34 8.93
N GLY A 380 4.17 25.10 10.22
CA GLY A 380 3.47 25.97 11.15
C GLY A 380 1.93 25.96 11.02
N ALA A 381 1.36 25.03 10.26
CA ALA A 381 -0.08 24.94 10.04
C ALA A 381 -0.76 23.76 10.73
N ALA A 382 -0.04 22.69 11.07
CA ALA A 382 -0.63 21.53 11.70
C ALA A 382 -1.02 21.80 13.16
N GLU A 383 -2.15 21.25 13.58
CA GLU A 383 -2.52 21.18 14.99
C GLU A 383 -1.77 20.06 15.70
N PRO A 384 -1.62 20.12 17.05
CA PRO A 384 -1.03 19.03 17.80
C PRO A 384 -1.76 17.71 17.62
N SER A 385 -1.02 16.66 17.35
CA SER A 385 -1.48 15.28 17.33
C SER A 385 -1.33 14.65 18.71
N SER A 386 -2.16 13.68 19.05
CA SER A 386 -2.03 12.89 20.27
C SER A 386 -2.25 11.43 19.97
N PHE A 387 -1.47 10.56 20.60
CA PHE A 387 -1.64 9.12 20.49
C PHE A 387 -1.31 8.46 21.82
N ALA A 388 -2.18 7.57 22.29
CA ALA A 388 -2.00 6.81 23.53
C ALA A 388 -2.18 5.32 23.25
N TRP A 389 -1.57 4.49 24.09
CA TRP A 389 -1.70 3.03 24.01
C TRP A 389 -1.74 2.39 25.40
N GLN A 390 -2.27 1.18 25.46
CA GLN A 390 -2.24 0.35 26.67
C GLN A 390 -1.00 -0.53 26.73
N GLN A 391 -0.58 -1.08 25.59
CA GLN A 391 0.64 -1.88 25.44
C GLN A 391 1.26 -1.59 24.07
N LEU A 392 2.56 -1.37 24.08
CA LEU A 392 3.38 -1.27 22.89
C LEU A 392 4.57 -2.22 23.05
N GLN A 393 4.91 -2.95 22.02
CA GLN A 393 6.06 -3.85 22.01
C GLN A 393 6.95 -3.53 20.80
N LEU A 394 8.24 -3.31 21.05
CA LEU A 394 9.26 -3.11 20.02
C LEU A 394 10.22 -4.30 20.06
N GLY A 395 10.14 -5.19 19.08
CA GLY A 395 10.82 -6.47 19.14
C GLY A 395 10.38 -7.26 20.38
N HIS A 396 11.33 -7.58 21.26
CA HIS A 396 11.07 -8.25 22.55
C HIS A 396 10.96 -7.29 23.73
N VAL A 397 10.98 -5.97 23.49
CA VAL A 397 10.92 -4.95 24.55
C VAL A 397 9.50 -4.48 24.76
N PRO A 398 8.83 -4.85 25.87
CA PRO A 398 7.51 -4.34 26.21
C PRO A 398 7.61 -2.91 26.76
N ILE A 399 6.73 -2.03 26.27
CA ILE A 399 6.55 -0.65 26.74
C ILE A 399 5.17 -0.54 27.36
N GLY A 400 5.09 -0.10 28.60
CA GLY A 400 3.85 0.04 29.34
C GLY A 400 2.93 1.13 28.79
N PRO A 401 1.74 1.29 29.40
CA PRO A 401 0.77 2.30 28.98
C PRO A 401 1.38 3.68 28.99
N SER A 402 1.18 4.44 27.92
CA SER A 402 1.65 5.83 27.79
C SER A 402 0.89 6.57 26.69
N GLY A 403 1.19 7.85 26.55
CA GLY A 403 0.69 8.70 25.48
C GLY A 403 1.72 9.75 25.10
N ILE A 404 1.65 10.19 23.86
CA ILE A 404 2.52 11.20 23.27
C ILE A 404 1.68 12.30 22.63
N THR A 405 2.20 13.53 22.73
CA THR A 405 1.71 14.70 21.97
C THR A 405 2.80 15.13 21.02
N PHE A 406 2.47 15.25 19.75
CA PHE A 406 3.46 15.50 18.72
C PHE A 406 2.91 16.38 17.60
N LEU A 407 3.78 16.93 16.78
CA LEU A 407 3.45 17.71 15.60
C LEU A 407 3.98 17.00 14.36
N THR A 408 3.15 16.93 13.31
CA THR A 408 3.54 16.37 12.01
C THR A 408 3.32 17.39 10.92
N GLU A 409 4.42 17.85 10.32
CA GLU A 409 4.39 18.89 9.30
C GLU A 409 5.35 18.54 8.16
N ALA A 410 4.90 18.70 6.91
CA ALA A 410 5.66 18.33 5.73
C ALA A 410 6.27 16.91 5.88
N ALA A 411 7.58 16.80 5.92
CA ALA A 411 8.30 15.54 6.07
C ALA A 411 8.84 15.32 7.49
N SER A 412 8.32 16.01 8.52
CA SER A 412 8.86 15.96 9.87
C SER A 412 7.83 15.55 10.92
N LEU A 413 8.33 14.94 11.99
CA LEU A 413 7.59 14.65 13.22
C LEU A 413 8.40 15.15 14.41
N ARG A 414 7.77 15.88 15.32
CA ARG A 414 8.40 16.44 16.51
C ARG A 414 7.53 16.22 17.74
N LEU A 415 8.11 15.65 18.80
CA LEU A 415 7.46 15.53 20.10
C LEU A 415 7.27 16.92 20.73
N LEU A 416 6.08 17.19 21.29
CA LEU A 416 5.77 18.47 21.92
C LEU A 416 5.98 18.46 23.43
N ASP A 417 5.62 17.35 24.07
CA ASP A 417 5.68 17.22 25.52
C ASP A 417 6.67 16.14 25.93
N LYS A 418 7.31 16.36 27.08
CA LYS A 418 8.16 15.37 27.73
C LYS A 418 7.35 14.12 28.05
N THR A 419 7.81 12.98 27.56
CA THR A 419 7.11 11.70 27.68
C THR A 419 7.88 10.72 28.55
N ARG A 420 7.17 10.01 29.44
CA ARG A 420 7.72 8.94 30.28
C ARG A 420 7.20 7.58 29.81
N LEU A 421 8.12 6.70 29.45
CA LEU A 421 7.85 5.37 28.96
C LEU A 421 8.34 4.34 29.97
N SER A 422 7.43 3.57 30.52
CA SER A 422 7.80 2.46 31.42
C SER A 422 8.23 1.26 30.58
N LEU A 423 9.48 0.83 30.71
CA LEU A 423 10.03 -0.32 30.00
C LEU A 423 11.08 -1.05 30.84
N LEU A 424 11.10 -2.37 30.69
CA LEU A 424 12.14 -3.23 31.32
C LEU A 424 12.34 -2.94 32.83
N GLY A 425 11.26 -2.72 33.58
CA GLY A 425 11.30 -2.45 35.01
C GLY A 425 11.78 -1.05 35.42
N GLY A 426 12.18 -0.22 34.47
CA GLY A 426 12.60 1.17 34.67
C GLY A 426 11.76 2.15 33.85
N VAL A 427 12.33 3.33 33.59
CA VAL A 427 11.65 4.41 32.84
C VAL A 427 12.63 5.02 31.84
N LEU A 428 12.16 5.17 30.60
CA LEU A 428 12.77 6.06 29.60
C LEU A 428 12.00 7.37 29.61
N THR A 429 12.66 8.45 29.92
CA THR A 429 12.12 9.79 29.75
C THR A 429 12.61 10.36 28.44
N VAL A 430 11.69 10.71 27.54
CA VAL A 430 11.98 11.37 26.27
C VAL A 430 11.74 12.86 26.46
N ASP A 431 12.78 13.65 26.44
CA ASP A 431 12.71 15.12 26.57
C ASP A 431 12.50 15.81 25.22
N ARG A 432 13.11 15.26 24.17
CA ARG A 432 12.98 15.73 22.79
C ARG A 432 13.12 14.58 21.83
N PHE A 433 12.26 14.54 20.83
CA PHE A 433 12.35 13.64 19.69
C PHE A 433 11.96 14.37 18.42
N GLU A 434 12.79 14.29 17.41
CA GLU A 434 12.56 14.85 16.08
C GLU A 434 12.96 13.82 15.04
N TRP A 435 12.11 13.64 14.06
CA TRP A 435 12.34 12.81 12.90
C TRP A 435 12.03 13.60 11.64
N THR A 436 12.86 13.52 10.62
CA THR A 436 12.67 14.22 9.35
C THR A 436 13.04 13.27 8.22
N ALA A 437 12.05 12.98 7.33
CA ALA A 437 12.34 12.24 6.12
C ALA A 437 13.16 13.08 5.13
N ARG A 438 14.09 12.42 4.44
CA ARG A 438 14.88 12.97 3.36
C ARG A 438 14.53 12.27 2.03
N ASP A 439 15.09 12.75 0.94
CA ASP A 439 15.01 12.08 -0.34
C ASP A 439 15.68 10.69 -0.30
N ASN A 440 15.22 9.76 -1.15
CA ASN A 440 15.76 8.40 -1.30
C ASN A 440 15.62 7.48 -0.05
N ASP A 441 14.47 7.53 0.63
CA ASP A 441 14.16 6.69 1.81
C ASP A 441 15.13 6.87 2.99
N ASP A 442 15.88 7.95 3.02
CA ASP A 442 16.75 8.33 4.14
C ASP A 442 16.01 9.22 5.15
N TYR A 443 16.53 9.32 6.38
CA TYR A 443 15.92 10.14 7.42
C TYR A 443 16.96 10.62 8.45
N ASP A 444 16.66 11.77 9.05
CA ASP A 444 17.35 12.28 10.23
C ASP A 444 16.51 12.00 11.47
N LEU A 445 17.17 11.61 12.55
CA LEU A 445 16.56 11.44 13.85
C LEU A 445 17.40 12.14 14.92
N PHE A 446 16.74 12.93 15.76
CA PHE A 446 17.35 13.53 16.93
C PHE A 446 16.57 13.17 18.19
N PHE A 447 17.26 12.72 19.23
CA PHE A 447 16.66 12.28 20.48
C PHE A 447 17.44 12.82 21.68
N VAL A 448 16.73 13.30 22.69
CA VAL A 448 17.25 13.66 24.00
C VAL A 448 16.41 13.00 25.08
N GLY A 449 17.04 12.44 26.09
CA GLY A 449 16.31 11.78 27.16
C GLY A 449 17.15 11.28 28.30
N GLU A 450 16.55 10.46 29.16
CA GLU A 450 17.19 9.88 30.35
C GLU A 450 16.62 8.45 30.57
N LEU A 451 17.54 7.53 30.86
CA LEU A 451 17.23 6.20 31.33
C LEU A 451 17.30 6.17 32.85
N GLU A 452 16.25 5.69 33.51
CA GLU A 452 16.19 5.55 34.95
C GLU A 452 15.96 4.06 35.31
N ALA A 453 16.95 3.43 35.95
CA ALA A 453 16.85 2.10 36.56
C ALA A 453 16.34 0.98 35.65
N ILE A 454 16.67 0.96 34.37
CA ILE A 454 16.35 -0.12 33.45
C ILE A 454 16.98 -1.43 33.95
N SER A 455 16.18 -2.48 34.13
CA SER A 455 16.66 -3.76 34.63
C SER A 455 17.55 -4.48 33.62
N LEU A 456 18.80 -4.77 34.00
CA LEU A 456 19.72 -5.58 33.20
C LEU A 456 19.18 -7.01 32.98
N GLU A 457 18.46 -7.57 33.96
CA GLU A 457 17.91 -8.91 33.87
C GLU A 457 16.82 -8.96 32.76
N GLN A 458 15.89 -8.00 32.78
CA GLN A 458 14.85 -7.93 31.77
C GLN A 458 15.41 -7.57 30.38
N LEU A 459 16.41 -6.68 30.32
CA LEU A 459 17.10 -6.35 29.08
C LEU A 459 17.83 -7.58 28.49
N ALA A 460 18.53 -8.33 29.35
CA ALA A 460 19.24 -9.53 28.94
C ALA A 460 18.25 -10.59 28.40
N GLN A 461 17.09 -10.74 29.06
CA GLN A 461 16.01 -11.62 28.54
C GLN A 461 15.47 -11.16 27.20
N ALA A 462 15.22 -9.86 27.02
CA ALA A 462 14.72 -9.30 25.77
C ALA A 462 15.72 -9.43 24.60
N LEU A 463 17.02 -9.49 24.89
CA LEU A 463 18.11 -9.61 23.89
C LEU A 463 18.68 -11.03 23.80
N ASP A 464 18.11 -12.00 24.51
CA ASP A 464 18.61 -13.39 24.60
C ASP A 464 20.08 -13.48 25.09
N TRP A 465 20.43 -12.60 26.05
CA TRP A 465 21.73 -12.59 26.70
C TRP A 465 21.70 -13.36 28.03
N THR A 466 22.88 -13.68 28.54
CA THR A 466 22.99 -14.24 29.89
C THR A 466 22.43 -13.26 30.92
N PRO A 467 21.38 -13.63 31.70
CA PRO A 467 20.78 -12.73 32.68
C PRO A 467 21.80 -12.21 33.70
N MET A 468 21.82 -10.92 33.95
CA MET A 468 22.69 -10.25 34.93
C MET A 468 21.84 -9.38 35.85
N SER A 469 22.17 -9.34 37.13
CA SER A 469 21.52 -8.45 38.08
C SER A 469 22.11 -7.05 37.99
N GLY A 470 21.29 -6.03 38.08
CA GLY A 470 21.73 -4.66 38.01
C GLY A 470 20.77 -3.75 37.26
N THR A 471 21.16 -2.50 37.08
CA THR A 471 20.37 -1.50 36.38
C THR A 471 21.22 -0.66 35.43
N ILE A 472 20.58 -0.19 34.36
CA ILE A 472 21.14 0.80 33.44
C ILE A 472 20.45 2.13 33.69
N GLY A 473 21.22 3.19 33.77
CA GLY A 473 20.73 4.55 33.85
C GLY A 473 21.71 5.52 33.18
N GLY A 474 21.25 6.73 32.95
CA GLY A 474 22.10 7.78 32.42
C GLY A 474 21.33 8.81 31.62
N LYS A 475 21.93 9.99 31.55
CA LYS A 475 21.43 11.06 30.68
C LYS A 475 21.95 10.87 29.28
N ILE A 476 21.05 11.05 28.33
CA ILE A 476 21.35 11.03 26.92
C ILE A 476 21.10 12.45 26.39
N PRO A 477 22.10 13.35 26.44
CA PRO A 477 21.91 14.74 26.03
C PRO A 477 21.74 14.92 24.52
N GLY A 478 22.10 13.92 23.72
CA GLY A 478 21.83 13.89 22.28
C GLY A 478 22.15 12.54 21.66
N VAL A 479 21.19 11.99 20.96
CA VAL A 479 21.41 10.96 19.95
C VAL A 479 21.07 11.59 18.60
N ASP A 480 22.04 11.64 17.73
CA ASP A 480 21.91 12.13 16.36
C ASP A 480 22.10 10.96 15.39
N TYR A 481 21.15 10.75 14.51
CA TYR A 481 21.25 9.77 13.43
C TYR A 481 21.12 10.48 12.11
N ARG A 482 22.17 10.49 11.33
CA ARG A 482 22.26 11.08 9.99
C ARG A 482 23.18 10.26 9.11
N ASP A 483 22.85 10.14 7.82
CA ASP A 483 23.69 9.46 6.83
C ASP A 483 24.13 8.07 7.31
N ASN A 484 23.17 7.29 7.84
CA ASN A 484 23.38 5.95 8.42
C ASN A 484 24.38 5.90 9.59
N THR A 485 24.62 7.05 10.23
CA THR A 485 25.54 7.18 11.37
C THR A 485 24.77 7.66 12.59
N LEU A 486 24.81 6.86 13.66
CA LEU A 486 24.28 7.19 14.97
C LEU A 486 25.41 7.69 15.86
N THR A 487 25.24 8.84 16.48
CA THR A 487 26.19 9.40 17.45
C THR A 487 25.46 9.64 18.77
N LEU A 488 26.01 9.13 19.87
CA LEU A 488 25.52 9.38 21.21
C LEU A 488 26.40 10.45 21.89
N GLU A 489 25.81 11.56 22.23
CA GLU A 489 26.41 12.55 23.13
C GLU A 489 26.05 12.18 24.58
N GLY A 490 27.04 12.09 25.46
CA GLY A 490 26.83 11.76 26.87
C GLY A 490 27.34 10.39 27.29
N GLU A 491 26.87 9.95 28.44
CA GLU A 491 27.33 8.74 29.10
C GLU A 491 26.18 7.87 29.57
N LEU A 492 26.31 6.56 29.33
CA LEU A 492 25.41 5.55 29.90
C LEU A 492 26.08 4.91 31.11
N THR A 493 25.36 4.88 32.22
CA THR A 493 25.84 4.27 33.46
C THR A 493 25.14 2.96 33.70
N ILE A 494 25.89 1.91 33.98
CA ILE A 494 25.39 0.57 34.28
C ILE A 494 25.85 0.22 35.69
N ASP A 495 24.92 0.18 36.63
CA ASP A 495 25.19 -0.24 38.01
C ASP A 495 25.01 -1.77 38.06
N VAL A 496 26.10 -2.49 38.23
CA VAL A 496 26.16 -3.95 38.20
C VAL A 496 27.27 -4.49 39.12
N PHE A 497 27.05 -5.63 39.73
CA PHE A 497 28.06 -6.26 40.65
C PHE A 497 28.58 -5.31 41.70
N ASP A 498 27.68 -4.56 42.37
CA ASP A 498 28.00 -3.56 43.40
C ASP A 498 29.04 -2.50 42.98
N GLY A 499 29.21 -2.25 41.71
CA GLY A 499 30.06 -1.24 41.12
C GLY A 499 29.41 -0.61 39.91
N ARG A 500 30.20 0.11 39.13
CA ARG A 500 29.68 0.92 38.00
C ARG A 500 30.51 0.73 36.74
N ILE A 501 29.77 0.64 35.61
CA ILE A 501 30.36 0.72 34.27
C ILE A 501 29.80 1.96 33.59
N THR A 502 30.66 2.83 33.08
CA THR A 502 30.29 4.02 32.31
C THR A 502 30.70 3.82 30.87
N VAL A 503 29.73 3.92 29.95
CA VAL A 503 29.95 3.87 28.49
C VAL A 503 29.83 5.28 27.93
N SER A 504 30.88 5.75 27.25
CA SER A 504 30.96 7.10 26.70
C SER A 504 31.46 7.09 25.25
N ARG A 505 31.25 8.20 24.55
CA ARG A 505 31.66 8.37 23.13
C ARG A 505 31.16 7.27 22.21
N LEU A 506 29.93 6.79 22.45
CA LEU A 506 29.31 5.75 21.64
C LEU A 506 28.87 6.33 20.29
N ALA A 507 29.38 5.77 19.22
CA ALA A 507 28.97 6.07 17.87
C ALA A 507 28.83 4.77 17.07
N SER A 508 27.91 4.74 16.12
CA SER A 508 27.72 3.57 15.24
C SER A 508 27.45 4.02 13.82
N SER A 509 28.02 3.35 12.84
CA SER A 509 27.67 3.46 11.43
C SER A 509 27.12 2.15 10.96
N GLY A 510 26.02 2.20 10.16
CA GLY A 510 25.40 0.99 9.65
C GLY A 510 24.80 0.07 10.72
N LEU A 511 24.33 0.59 11.85
CA LEU A 511 23.84 -0.20 12.99
C LEU A 511 22.78 -1.23 12.62
N LEU A 512 21.94 -0.91 11.63
CA LEU A 512 20.85 -1.76 11.12
C LEU A 512 21.19 -2.44 9.80
N SER A 513 22.46 -2.41 9.36
CA SER A 513 22.92 -3.02 8.11
C SER A 513 23.79 -4.24 8.38
N ASP A 514 24.07 -5.00 7.33
CA ASP A 514 24.99 -6.16 7.39
C ASP A 514 26.45 -5.78 7.72
N PHE A 515 26.78 -4.48 7.72
CA PHE A 515 28.13 -3.96 7.99
C PHE A 515 28.08 -2.92 9.10
N SER A 516 27.79 -3.36 10.32
CA SER A 516 27.76 -2.49 11.48
C SER A 516 29.17 -2.17 11.99
N GLN A 517 29.42 -0.89 12.25
CA GLN A 517 30.62 -0.38 12.91
C GLN A 517 30.22 0.32 14.21
N VAL A 518 30.90 0.02 15.32
CA VAL A 518 30.62 0.62 16.63
C VAL A 518 31.89 1.12 17.24
N PHE A 519 31.85 2.34 17.74
CA PHE A 519 32.94 3.03 18.45
C PHE A 519 32.50 3.37 19.86
N GLY A 520 33.41 3.31 20.82
CA GLY A 520 33.08 3.69 22.19
C GLY A 520 34.26 3.64 23.16
N SER A 521 33.98 4.04 24.39
CA SER A 521 34.88 3.86 25.52
C SER A 521 34.10 3.40 26.75
N ILE A 522 34.71 2.55 27.52
CA ILE A 522 34.13 1.97 28.73
C ILE A 522 35.07 2.28 29.91
N GLU A 523 34.52 2.78 30.99
CA GLU A 523 35.19 2.89 32.28
C GLU A 523 34.49 1.98 33.28
N ILE A 524 35.27 1.31 34.11
CA ILE A 524 34.83 0.33 35.08
C ILE A 524 35.31 0.78 36.45
N ASP A 525 34.39 0.96 37.38
CA ASP A 525 34.68 1.41 38.73
C ASP A 525 34.14 0.41 39.76
N SER A 526 35.08 -0.14 40.51
CA SER A 526 34.85 -0.88 41.75
C SER A 526 33.85 -2.06 41.68
N LEU A 527 33.83 -2.81 40.58
CA LEU A 527 32.98 -4.02 40.47
C LEU A 527 33.39 -5.06 41.52
N ASP A 528 32.42 -5.71 42.14
CA ASP A 528 32.63 -6.85 43.01
C ASP A 528 33.07 -8.07 42.22
N LEU A 529 34.32 -8.50 42.44
CA LEU A 529 34.92 -9.62 41.71
C LEU A 529 34.27 -10.97 42.07
N GLU A 530 33.77 -11.16 43.30
CA GLU A 530 33.13 -12.41 43.68
C GLU A 530 31.79 -12.61 42.91
N GLN A 531 30.99 -11.56 42.84
CA GLN A 531 29.76 -11.60 42.05
C GLN A 531 30.05 -11.81 40.57
N LEU A 532 31.01 -11.08 40.00
CA LEU A 532 31.41 -11.19 38.62
C LEU A 532 31.91 -12.61 38.27
N THR A 533 32.88 -13.12 39.02
CA THR A 533 33.53 -14.39 38.73
C THR A 533 32.64 -15.58 39.03
N SER A 534 31.73 -15.49 40.00
CA SER A 534 30.71 -16.52 40.28
C SER A 534 29.70 -16.61 39.15
N LYS A 535 29.27 -15.45 38.63
CA LYS A 535 28.29 -15.39 37.50
C LYS A 535 28.83 -16.09 36.25
N PHE A 536 30.09 -15.89 35.94
CA PHE A 536 30.73 -16.46 34.76
C PHE A 536 31.45 -17.80 35.03
N LYS A 537 31.24 -18.39 36.23
CA LYS A 537 31.86 -19.67 36.64
C LYS A 537 33.39 -19.68 36.47
N PHE A 538 34.02 -18.53 36.63
CA PHE A 538 35.45 -18.36 36.44
C PHE A 538 36.31 -18.92 37.59
N GLY A 539 35.69 -19.21 38.70
CA GLY A 539 36.30 -19.51 40.00
C GLY A 539 36.21 -18.28 40.91
N GLY A 540 36.14 -18.47 42.24
CA GLY A 540 35.95 -17.37 43.20
C GLY A 540 37.14 -16.43 43.27
N ILE A 541 36.93 -15.15 43.09
CA ILE A 541 37.91 -14.08 43.34
C ILE A 541 37.21 -13.01 44.19
N GLU A 542 37.66 -12.80 45.43
CA GLU A 542 37.18 -11.75 46.31
C GLU A 542 37.99 -10.47 46.09
N GLY A 543 37.36 -9.26 46.11
CA GLY A 543 37.99 -7.97 45.90
C GLY A 543 37.24 -7.10 44.93
N ARG A 544 37.82 -5.95 44.61
CA ARG A 544 37.25 -5.00 43.65
C ARG A 544 38.03 -4.96 42.34
N LEU A 545 37.29 -4.69 41.22
CA LEU A 545 37.87 -4.57 39.88
C LEU A 545 37.56 -3.17 39.34
N SER A 546 38.57 -2.44 38.90
CA SER A 546 38.41 -1.22 38.13
C SER A 546 39.25 -1.26 36.87
N GLY A 547 38.96 -0.40 35.92
CA GLY A 547 39.69 -0.36 34.69
C GLY A 547 39.01 0.40 33.57
N PHE A 548 39.43 0.14 32.36
CA PHE A 548 38.89 0.78 31.17
C PHE A 548 39.05 -0.08 29.92
N VAL A 549 38.18 0.21 28.92
CA VAL A 549 38.36 -0.15 27.52
C VAL A 549 38.25 1.13 26.73
N ARG A 550 39.34 1.59 26.13
CA ARG A 550 39.41 2.84 25.36
C ARG A 550 39.60 2.53 23.89
N ASP A 551 39.11 3.47 23.04
CA ASP A 551 39.23 3.40 21.59
C ASP A 551 38.72 2.07 21.03
N LEU A 552 37.62 1.59 21.63
CA LEU A 552 36.95 0.39 21.20
C LEU A 552 36.38 0.63 19.80
N TYR A 553 36.76 -0.23 18.87
CA TYR A 553 36.18 -0.31 17.52
C TYR A 553 35.77 -1.74 17.21
N LEU A 554 34.50 -1.91 16.90
CA LEU A 554 33.90 -3.19 16.48
C LEU A 554 33.49 -3.13 15.02
N GLU A 555 33.69 -4.20 14.28
CA GLU A 555 33.08 -4.47 12.97
C GLU A 555 32.23 -5.73 13.09
N ASN A 556 30.95 -5.63 12.71
CA ASN A 556 29.99 -6.73 12.84
C ASN A 556 30.03 -7.36 14.25
N TRP A 557 30.06 -6.49 15.26
CA TRP A 557 30.14 -6.85 16.69
C TRP A 557 31.42 -7.61 17.09
N GLN A 558 32.42 -7.67 16.22
CA GLN A 558 33.73 -8.25 16.53
C GLN A 558 34.75 -7.15 16.78
N PRO A 559 35.52 -7.19 17.90
CA PRO A 559 36.50 -6.17 18.18
C PRO A 559 37.68 -6.25 17.21
N VAL A 560 37.99 -5.08 16.63
CA VAL A 560 39.10 -4.87 15.70
C VAL A 560 40.25 -4.17 16.39
N THR A 561 39.96 -3.11 17.19
CA THR A 561 40.94 -2.40 17.98
C THR A 561 40.36 -2.00 19.35
N PHE A 562 41.17 -2.00 20.37
CA PHE A 562 40.93 -1.38 21.67
C PHE A 562 42.21 -1.35 22.53
N SER A 563 42.21 -0.49 23.54
CA SER A 563 43.16 -0.52 24.64
C SER A 563 42.41 -0.76 25.94
N ALA A 564 42.66 -1.88 26.60
CA ALA A 564 41.98 -2.24 27.82
C ALA A 564 42.95 -2.52 28.94
N TRP A 565 42.55 -2.13 30.15
CA TRP A 565 43.18 -2.49 31.41
C TRP A 565 42.11 -2.78 32.45
N LEU A 566 42.24 -3.92 33.11
CA LEU A 566 41.36 -4.37 34.19
C LEU A 566 42.22 -4.80 35.37
N GLY A 567 41.99 -4.27 36.56
CA GLY A 567 42.82 -4.61 37.73
C GLY A 567 42.23 -4.19 39.04
N THR A 568 42.88 -4.59 40.13
CA THR A 568 42.56 -4.18 41.48
C THR A 568 42.82 -2.67 41.65
N PRO A 569 41.85 -1.85 42.10
CA PRO A 569 42.10 -0.42 42.38
C PRO A 569 43.09 -0.23 43.47
N ASP A 570 43.86 0.89 43.43
CA ASP A 570 44.91 1.16 44.39
C ASP A 570 44.37 1.53 45.78
N ASP A 571 43.17 2.08 45.86
CA ASP A 571 42.44 2.54 47.06
C ASP A 571 41.45 1.53 47.64
N ASP A 572 41.52 0.26 47.20
CA ASP A 572 40.63 -0.80 47.66
C ASP A 572 41.18 -1.50 48.93
N ASP A 573 40.44 -1.37 50.01
CA ASP A 573 40.73 -2.03 51.31
C ASP A 573 39.94 -3.36 51.50
N SER A 574 39.27 -3.85 50.46
CA SER A 574 38.48 -5.08 50.53
C SER A 574 39.36 -6.32 50.72
N ARG A 575 38.75 -7.39 51.20
CA ARG A 575 39.43 -8.67 51.34
C ARG A 575 39.73 -9.24 49.96
N ARG A 576 41.01 -9.57 49.73
CA ARG A 576 41.53 -10.05 48.46
C ARG A 576 41.91 -11.53 48.56
N ARG A 577 41.06 -12.41 48.01
CA ARG A 577 41.32 -13.85 47.95
C ARG A 577 41.02 -14.39 46.54
N ILE A 578 41.74 -15.43 46.17
CA ILE A 578 41.56 -16.09 44.88
C ILE A 578 41.51 -17.62 45.09
N SER A 579 40.53 -18.25 44.52
CA SER A 579 40.39 -19.71 44.54
C SER A 579 41.44 -20.41 43.66
N GLN A 580 41.72 -21.67 43.95
CA GLN A 580 42.60 -22.49 43.11
C GLN A 580 42.10 -22.57 41.65
N ALA A 581 40.78 -22.75 41.42
CA ALA A 581 40.17 -22.76 40.08
C ALA A 581 40.43 -21.45 39.32
N ALA A 582 40.27 -20.30 39.96
CA ALA A 582 40.53 -18.98 39.34
C ALA A 582 42.02 -18.82 38.98
N VAL A 583 42.96 -19.27 39.86
CA VAL A 583 44.39 -19.29 39.56
C VAL A 583 44.71 -20.10 38.32
N GLU A 584 44.13 -21.32 38.19
CA GLU A 584 44.31 -22.18 37.01
C GLU A 584 43.77 -21.53 35.76
N ASN A 585 42.59 -20.90 35.82
CA ASN A 585 41.97 -20.23 34.70
C ASN A 585 42.78 -18.98 34.25
N LEU A 586 43.29 -18.16 35.16
CA LEU A 586 44.17 -17.05 34.82
C LEU A 586 45.49 -17.51 34.22
N ALA A 587 46.07 -18.60 34.74
CA ALA A 587 47.31 -19.18 34.21
C ALA A 587 47.11 -19.66 32.75
N ARG A 588 45.97 -20.27 32.42
CA ARG A 588 45.62 -20.68 31.06
C ARG A 588 45.50 -19.50 30.09
N ILE A 589 44.92 -18.37 30.54
CA ILE A 589 44.85 -17.12 29.76
C ILE A 589 46.26 -16.63 29.46
N GLY A 590 47.15 -16.60 30.48
CA GLY A 590 48.53 -16.17 30.35
C GLY A 590 49.44 -17.09 29.53
N GLY A 591 48.95 -18.23 29.08
CA GLY A 591 49.73 -19.20 28.29
C GLY A 591 50.67 -20.08 29.14
N GLY A 592 50.52 -20.08 30.47
CA GLY A 592 51.19 -21.01 31.36
C GLY A 592 50.46 -22.33 31.46
N GLY A 593 51.17 -23.47 31.30
CA GLY A 593 50.61 -24.78 31.60
C GLY A 593 50.43 -24.94 33.11
N ALA A 594 49.29 -25.48 33.55
CA ALA A 594 48.98 -25.71 34.96
C ALA A 594 49.99 -26.67 35.69
N THR A 595 50.96 -27.18 34.99
CA THR A 595 51.91 -28.18 35.48
C THR A 595 53.13 -27.61 36.18
N ASP A 596 53.49 -26.31 35.99
CA ASP A 596 54.72 -25.74 36.54
C ASP A 596 54.53 -24.92 37.85
N LEU A 597 53.29 -24.64 38.22
CA LEU A 597 53.03 -23.69 39.34
C LEU A 597 52.61 -24.35 40.66
N ILE A 598 52.27 -25.62 40.67
CA ILE A 598 51.77 -26.26 41.88
C ILE A 598 52.36 -27.66 41.97
N SER A 599 53.33 -27.87 42.84
CA SER A 599 53.61 -29.22 43.35
C SER A 599 52.32 -29.66 44.06
N ARG A 600 51.58 -30.55 43.42
CA ARG A 600 50.21 -31.00 43.75
C ARG A 600 50.01 -31.51 45.16
N THR A 601 51.08 -31.66 45.96
CA THR A 601 51.02 -32.26 47.29
C THR A 601 50.80 -31.27 48.43
N PHE A 602 51.25 -30.01 48.32
CA PHE A 602 51.14 -29.08 49.45
C PHE A 602 50.05 -28.02 49.24
N LEU A 603 49.88 -27.52 48.01
CA LEU A 603 48.94 -26.45 47.72
C LEU A 603 47.49 -26.96 47.59
N GLY A 604 47.28 -28.26 47.39
CA GLY A 604 45.94 -28.89 47.36
C GLY A 604 45.21 -28.83 48.72
N PHE A 605 45.89 -28.44 49.82
CA PHE A 605 45.26 -28.22 51.12
C PHE A 605 44.62 -26.85 51.30
N PHE A 606 44.85 -25.91 50.35
CA PHE A 606 44.33 -24.56 50.43
C PHE A 606 43.31 -24.30 49.31
N GLU A 607 42.08 -24.02 49.68
CA GLU A 607 41.04 -23.71 48.71
C GLU A 607 41.18 -22.29 48.15
N ASN A 608 41.71 -21.34 48.96
CA ASN A 608 41.81 -19.93 48.62
C ASN A 608 43.18 -19.36 49.04
N PHE A 609 43.72 -18.46 48.21
CA PHE A 609 45.00 -17.77 48.43
C PHE A 609 44.81 -16.27 48.53
N ALA A 610 45.56 -15.59 49.38
CA ALA A 610 45.55 -14.13 49.46
C ALA A 610 46.40 -13.54 48.31
N TYR A 611 45.95 -12.46 47.73
CA TYR A 611 46.70 -11.73 46.70
C TYR A 611 46.80 -10.21 47.07
N GLN A 612 47.83 -9.56 46.57
CA GLN A 612 48.05 -8.12 46.72
C GLN A 612 47.41 -7.33 45.59
N ARG A 613 47.70 -7.74 44.36
CA ARG A 613 47.25 -7.11 43.12
C ARG A 613 46.89 -8.15 42.11
N LEU A 614 45.84 -7.89 41.36
CA LEU A 614 45.42 -8.64 40.17
C LEU A 614 45.23 -7.65 39.04
N GLY A 615 45.66 -7.98 37.83
CA GLY A 615 45.38 -7.12 36.69
C GLY A 615 45.89 -7.69 35.37
N ILE A 616 45.14 -7.40 34.32
CA ILE A 616 45.46 -7.77 32.95
C ILE A 616 45.11 -6.61 32.01
N GLY A 617 46.02 -6.33 31.10
CA GLY A 617 45.78 -5.38 30.01
C GLY A 617 45.91 -6.06 28.67
N CYS A 618 45.15 -5.53 27.71
CA CYS A 618 45.19 -5.95 26.30
C CYS A 618 45.16 -4.72 25.39
N ASN A 619 46.14 -4.61 24.52
CA ASN A 619 46.07 -3.67 23.40
C ASN A 619 45.88 -4.49 22.13
N LEU A 620 44.65 -4.46 21.59
CA LEU A 620 44.28 -5.19 20.39
C LEU A 620 44.52 -4.32 19.16
N GLN A 621 45.33 -4.82 18.25
CA GLN A 621 45.57 -4.23 16.93
C GLN A 621 45.86 -5.32 15.92
N ASN A 622 45.27 -5.24 14.74
CA ASN A 622 45.48 -6.19 13.64
C ASN A 622 45.28 -7.67 14.06
N GLY A 623 44.25 -7.95 14.85
CA GLY A 623 43.94 -9.32 15.32
C GLY A 623 44.90 -9.85 16.41
N VAL A 624 45.85 -9.07 16.87
CA VAL A 624 46.82 -9.48 17.92
C VAL A 624 46.62 -8.63 19.18
N CYS A 625 46.37 -9.28 20.30
CA CYS A 625 46.34 -8.67 21.63
C CYS A 625 47.72 -8.69 22.23
N ARG A 626 48.24 -7.50 22.57
CA ARG A 626 49.45 -7.34 23.40
C ARG A 626 49.05 -7.34 24.85
N LEU A 627 49.42 -8.42 25.56
CA LEU A 627 49.05 -8.58 26.96
C LEU A 627 50.09 -7.94 27.89
N THR A 628 49.57 -7.36 28.97
CA THR A 628 50.33 -6.82 30.07
C THR A 628 49.69 -7.25 31.39
N GLY A 629 50.38 -7.11 32.49
CA GLY A 629 49.89 -7.42 33.83
C GLY A 629 50.27 -6.34 34.85
N VAL A 630 50.09 -6.61 36.14
CA VAL A 630 50.33 -5.67 37.24
C VAL A 630 51.80 -5.24 37.36
N GLU A 631 52.72 -6.12 37.00
CA GLU A 631 54.16 -5.84 36.98
C GLU A 631 54.85 -6.61 35.86
N PRO A 632 55.87 -6.04 35.19
CA PRO A 632 56.69 -6.76 34.25
C PRO A 632 57.60 -7.77 34.96
N SER A 633 58.01 -8.85 34.26
CA SER A 633 58.98 -9.83 34.72
C SER A 633 59.97 -10.12 33.59
N GLU A 634 61.16 -10.65 33.92
CA GLU A 634 62.19 -11.06 32.94
C GLU A 634 61.64 -12.10 31.91
N ARG A 635 60.66 -12.90 32.31
CA ARG A 635 60.09 -13.99 31.48
C ARG A 635 58.64 -13.77 31.04
N GLY A 636 58.09 -12.57 31.29
CA GLY A 636 56.70 -12.24 30.98
C GLY A 636 56.14 -11.14 31.85
N TYR A 637 54.96 -11.33 32.41
CA TYR A 637 54.27 -10.34 33.25
C TYR A 637 53.45 -11.04 34.34
N TYR A 638 53.32 -10.41 35.51
CA TYR A 638 52.48 -10.90 36.60
C TYR A 638 51.01 -10.50 36.36
N ILE A 639 50.11 -11.49 36.31
CA ILE A 639 48.64 -11.28 36.28
C ILE A 639 48.13 -11.16 37.71
N VAL A 640 48.64 -12.01 38.63
CA VAL A 640 48.32 -11.96 40.05
C VAL A 640 49.65 -11.92 40.83
N LYS A 641 49.72 -10.99 41.77
CA LYS A 641 50.79 -10.91 42.76
C LYS A 641 50.27 -11.38 44.13
N GLY A 642 50.81 -12.47 44.61
CA GLY A 642 50.42 -13.08 45.88
C GLY A 642 50.72 -12.20 47.09
N GLY A 643 49.86 -12.22 48.14
CA GLY A 643 49.93 -11.36 49.32
C GLY A 643 50.04 -12.12 50.66
N GLY A 644 50.06 -13.45 50.68
CA GLY A 644 50.01 -14.23 51.92
C GLY A 644 50.95 -15.41 51.96
N LEU A 645 50.73 -16.29 52.93
CA LEU A 645 51.36 -17.59 53.00
C LEU A 645 50.31 -18.70 52.84
N PRO A 646 50.46 -19.61 51.87
CA PRO A 646 51.48 -19.63 50.83
C PRO A 646 51.26 -18.50 49.79
N ARG A 647 52.37 -17.95 49.33
CA ARG A 647 52.34 -16.93 48.27
C ARG A 647 52.23 -17.60 46.92
N ILE A 648 51.22 -17.16 46.11
CA ILE A 648 51.02 -17.63 44.74
C ILE A 648 51.05 -16.42 43.79
N ASP A 649 52.02 -16.43 42.89
CA ASP A 649 52.12 -15.48 41.80
C ASP A 649 51.64 -16.19 40.50
N VAL A 650 50.71 -15.52 39.72
CA VAL A 650 50.30 -16.01 38.43
C VAL A 650 50.98 -15.18 37.35
N MET A 651 51.73 -15.83 36.49
CA MET A 651 52.51 -15.20 35.44
C MET A 651 51.92 -15.50 34.05
N GLY A 652 51.88 -14.48 33.18
CA GLY A 652 51.69 -14.62 31.75
C GLY A 652 53.01 -14.67 31.04
N TYR A 653 53.19 -15.67 30.19
CA TYR A 653 54.42 -15.90 29.41
C TYR A 653 54.32 -15.44 27.94
N ASN A 654 53.09 -15.22 27.45
CA ASN A 654 52.83 -14.82 26.08
C ASN A 654 52.43 -13.35 26.02
N PRO A 655 53.36 -12.39 25.76
CA PRO A 655 53.04 -10.99 25.65
C PRO A 655 52.26 -10.63 24.39
N LYS A 656 52.12 -11.54 23.46
CA LYS A 656 51.33 -11.37 22.22
C LYS A 656 50.53 -12.66 21.97
N ILE A 657 49.25 -12.52 21.77
CA ILE A 657 48.34 -13.62 21.47
C ILE A 657 47.36 -13.20 20.35
N ASP A 658 47.06 -14.13 19.46
CA ASP A 658 45.97 -13.96 18.51
C ASP A 658 44.63 -13.80 19.24
N TRP A 659 43.83 -12.83 18.84
CA TRP A 659 42.58 -12.48 19.51
C TRP A 659 41.58 -13.66 19.53
N ASN A 660 41.44 -14.38 18.44
CA ASN A 660 40.52 -15.52 18.37
C ASN A 660 40.97 -16.66 19.32
N VAL A 661 42.28 -16.88 19.41
CA VAL A 661 42.83 -17.85 20.36
C VAL A 661 42.59 -17.43 21.82
N LEU A 662 42.67 -16.14 22.10
CA LEU A 662 42.35 -15.62 23.45
C LEU A 662 40.86 -15.78 23.76
N LEU A 663 39.97 -15.45 22.81
CA LEU A 663 38.52 -15.67 22.93
C LEU A 663 38.15 -17.13 23.14
N GLU A 664 38.75 -18.05 22.39
CA GLU A 664 38.54 -19.49 22.60
C GLU A 664 38.95 -19.94 23.99
N ARG A 665 40.08 -19.45 24.49
CA ARG A 665 40.52 -19.75 25.87
C ARG A 665 39.50 -19.24 26.90
N LEU A 666 39.00 -18.02 26.74
CA LEU A 666 37.97 -17.42 27.62
C LEU A 666 36.66 -18.21 27.54
N LYS A 667 36.18 -18.55 26.35
CA LYS A 667 34.99 -19.38 26.16
C LYS A 667 35.08 -20.74 26.84
N ARG A 668 36.20 -21.45 26.74
CA ARG A 668 36.40 -22.75 27.38
C ARG A 668 36.40 -22.69 28.90
N ILE A 669 36.64 -21.51 29.49
CA ILE A 669 36.62 -21.27 30.95
C ILE A 669 35.19 -21.01 31.42
N THR A 670 34.39 -20.29 30.61
CA THR A 670 33.08 -19.76 31.01
C THR A 670 31.90 -20.66 30.62
N VAL A 671 32.11 -21.60 29.65
CA VAL A 671 31.05 -22.57 29.23
C VAL A 671 31.31 -23.95 29.92
N PRO A 672 30.30 -24.54 30.61
CA PRO A 672 30.42 -25.87 31.17
C PRO A 672 30.71 -26.92 30.11
N THR A 673 31.58 -27.89 30.44
CA THR A 673 32.01 -28.96 29.54
C THR A 673 30.88 -29.93 29.14
N ASP A 674 29.71 -29.85 29.78
CA ASP A 674 28.56 -30.74 29.55
C ASP A 674 27.67 -30.31 28.37
N GLU A 675 27.86 -29.14 27.78
CA GLU A 675 27.07 -28.66 26.65
C GLU A 675 27.77 -28.72 25.28
N MET A 676 28.98 -29.28 25.23
CA MET A 676 29.61 -29.61 23.94
C MET A 676 29.12 -30.97 23.42
N ILE A 677 27.84 -31.05 23.02
CA ILE A 677 27.40 -32.10 22.09
C ILE A 677 27.73 -31.59 20.70
N ILE A 678 28.68 -32.23 20.08
CA ILE A 678 29.09 -32.08 18.70
C ILE A 678 27.94 -32.53 17.82
N GLU A 679 27.37 -31.64 17.03
CA GLU A 679 26.75 -31.96 15.76
C GLU A 679 27.60 -31.47 14.58
#